data_484e5a043513bf742fa77c342739fcb2
#
_entry.id   484e5a043513bf742fa77c342739fcb2
#
_cell.length_a   1.000
_cell.length_b   1.000
_cell.length_c   1.000
_cell.angle_alpha   90.00
_cell.angle_beta   90.00
_cell.angle_gamma   90.00
#
_symmetry.space_group_name_H-M   'P 1'
#
loop_
_entity.id
_entity.type
_entity.pdbx_description
1 polymer ?
#
loop_
_entity_poly.entity_id
_entity_poly.type
_entity_poly.pdbx_seq_one_letter_code
_entity_poly.pdbx_strand_id
1 'polypeptide(L)'
;MLSNSCTLIAMKTFLAFAIFLTSLLASAQHLVKQETFDAIANEYSGEAAQENTRRIVEYHRIQGSPMMAAVAEQVVLPRLKAAGLEAKIEQFGSDGKIKYGTYTSPMGWDMRSGELWVESAAGMKDIKPVMLCRYADVPMCVSTYSKGGDWSGELVDVGSGTSPANYQGVDVRGKVALASGYAANVVREAVIKHGAIGVVIYPDAADRPDHPGMVRYNGIWPRAEELEKTSSGFQISRNQYDMLKSLMKQGAVRVHGKIDATLGPGKLTLVHAYIRGTQNPEREVLITGHLDHPKWSANDNASGSGAMMEAARTLQTLIAAKKLAPPKLTIHFIWVPEYFGTLAYVSNHKELKFCGNFYQPEPNGPQCILANINMDMVGEDTVKTNSRFYFTRVPDSVPFFLNTLMSDVLQQTREADLFAQTGTRNYWQPEAIPYAQGSDHDVFLGLGVPSTMLGHDPDWTHHTSEDKIDKTDASEFRRVGAFATAAAWFLATADPPAWKKLRTAAYADRVQELARRLAHDATVLRDAPSKGALKNREEFEDQSDYLQSMSKTGDAQARRHNNPQQYASGPRRLTLLPLDASAFEGVPSEDQKWLSEQEARFASDSEGLATKPNFALITFEAMNFMDGHTSTVEISALLSAEYLLDIDQAWVNRLVSILDKQKLVAK
;
A
#
# COMPACT_ATOMS: atom_id res chain seq x y z
N MET A 1 53.33 41.81 -29.63
CA MET A 1 52.63 41.56 -28.37
C MET A 1 51.22 40.87 -28.57
N LEU A 2 50.95 40.20 -29.68
CA LEU A 2 49.64 39.55 -29.97
C LEU A 2 49.67 38.01 -29.93
N SER A 3 50.83 37.38 -29.72
CA SER A 3 50.95 35.92 -29.76
C SER A 3 50.69 35.23 -28.39
N ASN A 4 50.88 35.92 -27.27
CA ASN A 4 50.77 35.34 -25.94
C ASN A 4 49.32 35.29 -25.40
N SER A 5 48.40 36.09 -25.94
CA SER A 5 47.01 36.12 -25.48
C SER A 5 46.18 34.95 -26.03
N CYS A 6 46.45 34.48 -27.26
CA CYS A 6 45.75 33.34 -27.85
C CYS A 6 46.13 32.01 -27.18
N THR A 7 47.39 31.84 -26.77
CA THR A 7 47.85 30.63 -26.10
C THR A 7 47.26 30.50 -24.66
N LEU A 8 47.07 31.62 -23.97
CA LEU A 8 46.54 31.65 -22.62
C LEU A 8 45.01 31.37 -22.61
N ILE A 9 44.26 31.81 -23.64
CA ILE A 9 42.83 31.54 -23.83
C ILE A 9 42.62 30.07 -24.20
N ALA A 10 43.45 29.54 -25.13
CA ALA A 10 43.39 28.13 -25.51
C ALA A 10 43.71 27.19 -24.33
N MET A 11 44.69 27.53 -23.49
CA MET A 11 45.00 26.75 -22.27
C MET A 11 43.89 26.81 -21.21
N LYS A 12 43.28 27.98 -21.02
CA LYS A 12 42.12 28.10 -20.07
C LYS A 12 40.92 27.35 -20.57
N THR A 13 40.64 27.36 -21.86
CA THR A 13 39.52 26.60 -22.47
C THR A 13 39.79 25.08 -22.42
N PHE A 14 41.03 24.66 -22.64
CA PHE A 14 41.43 23.26 -22.55
C PHE A 14 41.40 22.76 -21.10
N LEU A 15 41.83 23.58 -20.13
CA LEU A 15 41.74 23.24 -18.70
C LEU A 15 40.29 23.19 -18.20
N ALA A 16 39.43 24.12 -18.65
CA ALA A 16 38.00 24.09 -18.35
C ALA A 16 37.31 22.88 -18.99
N PHE A 17 37.69 22.51 -20.22
CA PHE A 17 37.18 21.31 -20.91
C PHE A 17 37.71 20.02 -20.28
N ALA A 18 38.96 19.98 -19.84
CA ALA A 18 39.53 18.85 -19.11
C ALA A 18 38.89 18.68 -17.71
N ILE A 19 38.64 19.79 -17.00
CA ILE A 19 37.91 19.75 -15.70
C ILE A 19 36.44 19.34 -15.91
N PHE A 20 35.81 19.76 -17.02
CA PHE A 20 34.47 19.33 -17.38
C PHE A 20 34.41 17.85 -17.82
N LEU A 21 35.44 17.37 -18.55
CA LEU A 21 35.56 15.95 -18.92
C LEU A 21 35.90 15.06 -17.72
N THR A 22 36.72 15.51 -16.77
CA THR A 22 37.02 14.76 -15.55
C THR A 22 35.83 14.74 -14.56
N SER A 23 34.96 15.76 -14.59
CA SER A 23 33.70 15.73 -13.83
C SER A 23 32.61 14.84 -14.49
N LEU A 24 32.69 14.62 -15.82
CA LEU A 24 31.83 13.68 -16.55
C LEU A 24 32.31 12.22 -16.44
N LEU A 25 33.57 11.98 -16.06
CA LEU A 25 34.17 10.65 -15.88
C LEU A 25 34.23 10.20 -14.40
N ALA A 26 33.88 11.07 -13.46
CA ALA A 26 33.51 10.60 -12.14
C ALA A 26 32.13 9.97 -12.27
N SER A 27 32.05 8.67 -12.60
CA SER A 27 30.84 7.88 -12.40
C SER A 27 30.36 8.20 -10.98
N ALA A 28 29.17 8.77 -10.85
CA ALA A 28 28.63 9.09 -9.55
C ALA A 28 28.62 7.78 -8.75
N GLN A 29 29.51 7.67 -7.77
CA GLN A 29 29.65 6.47 -6.98
C GLN A 29 28.35 6.28 -6.21
N HIS A 30 27.64 5.20 -6.46
CA HIS A 30 26.39 4.85 -5.75
C HIS A 30 26.56 4.88 -4.23
N LEU A 31 25.45 5.03 -3.53
CA LEU A 31 25.41 5.00 -2.07
C LEU A 31 25.79 3.61 -1.53
N VAL A 32 25.23 2.57 -2.14
CA VAL A 32 25.64 1.19 -1.85
C VAL A 32 26.93 0.89 -2.64
N LYS A 33 27.96 0.41 -1.93
CA LYS A 33 29.22 0.03 -2.59
C LYS A 33 28.95 -1.08 -3.61
N GLN A 34 29.56 -0.99 -4.79
CA GLN A 34 29.33 -1.93 -5.88
C GLN A 34 29.59 -3.38 -5.47
N GLU A 35 30.69 -3.64 -4.76
CA GLU A 35 31.00 -4.99 -4.26
C GLU A 35 29.93 -5.59 -3.34
N THR A 36 29.27 -4.73 -2.53
CA THR A 36 28.18 -5.12 -1.63
C THR A 36 26.91 -5.38 -2.43
N PHE A 37 26.59 -4.50 -3.37
CA PHE A 37 25.46 -4.67 -4.27
C PHE A 37 25.59 -5.97 -5.09
N ASP A 38 26.75 -6.20 -5.68
CA ASP A 38 27.04 -7.41 -6.47
C ASP A 38 26.94 -8.68 -5.63
N ALA A 39 27.42 -8.66 -4.39
CA ALA A 39 27.29 -9.79 -3.49
C ALA A 39 25.81 -10.13 -3.20
N ILE A 40 24.99 -9.11 -2.94
CA ILE A 40 23.55 -9.27 -2.71
C ILE A 40 22.84 -9.74 -3.99
N ALA A 41 23.05 -9.06 -5.12
CA ALA A 41 22.40 -9.37 -6.39
C ALA A 41 22.75 -10.76 -6.94
N ASN A 42 23.97 -11.25 -6.66
CA ASN A 42 24.40 -12.59 -7.07
C ASN A 42 23.90 -13.69 -6.14
N GLU A 43 23.67 -13.41 -4.86
CA GLU A 43 23.15 -14.40 -3.91
C GLU A 43 21.61 -14.47 -3.95
N TYR A 44 20.92 -13.36 -4.27
CA TYR A 44 19.47 -13.33 -4.35
C TYR A 44 18.96 -14.12 -5.57
N SER A 45 18.12 -15.13 -5.33
CA SER A 45 17.52 -15.94 -6.38
C SER A 45 16.07 -15.55 -6.62
N GLY A 46 15.79 -15.06 -7.84
CA GLY A 46 14.42 -14.79 -8.27
C GLY A 46 13.56 -16.04 -8.35
N GLU A 47 14.17 -17.18 -8.75
CA GLU A 47 13.49 -18.48 -8.81
C GLU A 47 13.10 -18.98 -7.41
N ALA A 48 13.97 -18.76 -6.40
CA ALA A 48 13.65 -19.12 -5.02
C ALA A 48 12.52 -18.27 -4.45
N ALA A 49 12.50 -16.96 -4.75
CA ALA A 49 11.41 -16.06 -4.38
C ALA A 49 10.08 -16.49 -5.04
N GLN A 50 10.11 -16.82 -6.35
CA GLN A 50 8.94 -17.34 -7.07
C GLN A 50 8.46 -18.69 -6.51
N GLU A 51 9.36 -19.59 -6.12
CA GLU A 51 8.99 -20.86 -5.47
C GLU A 51 8.40 -20.65 -4.07
N ASN A 52 8.91 -19.69 -3.30
CA ASN A 52 8.27 -19.29 -2.04
C ASN A 52 6.83 -18.81 -2.27
N THR A 53 6.64 -17.93 -3.26
CA THR A 53 5.33 -17.45 -3.70
C THR A 53 4.42 -18.61 -4.09
N ARG A 54 4.91 -19.57 -4.90
CA ARG A 54 4.16 -20.77 -5.32
C ARG A 54 3.63 -21.59 -4.14
N ARG A 55 4.38 -21.67 -3.05
CA ARG A 55 3.94 -22.39 -1.84
C ARG A 55 2.91 -21.62 -1.04
N ILE A 56 3.03 -20.28 -1.00
CA ILE A 56 2.09 -19.40 -0.28
C ILE A 56 0.71 -19.41 -0.95
N VAL A 57 0.65 -19.34 -2.28
CA VAL A 57 -0.62 -19.27 -3.04
C VAL A 57 -1.50 -20.51 -2.91
N GLU A 58 -0.99 -21.62 -2.39
CA GLU A 58 -1.81 -22.82 -2.14
C GLU A 58 -2.82 -22.65 -0.99
N TYR A 59 -2.64 -21.63 -0.16
CA TYR A 59 -3.48 -21.34 1.00
C TYR A 59 -4.50 -20.25 0.69
N HIS A 60 -5.76 -20.45 1.12
CA HIS A 60 -6.79 -19.40 1.13
C HIS A 60 -6.65 -18.60 2.43
N ARG A 61 -5.66 -17.70 2.47
CA ARG A 61 -5.07 -17.06 3.64
C ARG A 61 -5.78 -15.76 4.05
N ILE A 62 -7.10 -15.83 4.23
CA ILE A 62 -7.91 -14.68 4.65
C ILE A 62 -7.55 -14.27 6.09
N GLN A 63 -7.52 -12.98 6.36
CA GLN A 63 -7.25 -12.42 7.70
C GLN A 63 -8.17 -13.03 8.75
N GLY A 64 -7.60 -13.39 9.88
CA GLY A 64 -8.34 -14.03 10.97
C GLY A 64 -8.69 -15.51 10.73
N SER A 65 -8.35 -16.08 9.55
CA SER A 65 -8.66 -17.49 9.24
C SER A 65 -7.61 -18.46 9.78
N PRO A 66 -7.98 -19.74 10.02
CA PRO A 66 -7.01 -20.79 10.34
C PRO A 66 -5.98 -21.01 9.23
N MET A 67 -6.34 -20.77 7.96
CA MET A 67 -5.42 -20.94 6.83
C MET A 67 -4.34 -19.86 6.78
N MET A 68 -4.62 -18.65 7.28
CA MET A 68 -3.61 -17.61 7.50
C MET A 68 -2.57 -18.07 8.53
N ALA A 69 -2.99 -18.65 9.64
CA ALA A 69 -2.09 -19.23 10.63
C ALA A 69 -1.31 -20.42 10.04
N ALA A 70 -1.98 -21.27 9.25
CA ALA A 70 -1.34 -22.44 8.63
C ALA A 70 -0.21 -22.06 7.67
N VAL A 71 -0.38 -21.07 6.78
CA VAL A 71 0.69 -20.65 5.87
C VAL A 71 1.87 -20.04 6.64
N ALA A 72 1.61 -19.28 7.71
CA ALA A 72 2.64 -18.73 8.58
C ALA A 72 3.46 -19.85 9.27
N GLU A 73 2.79 -20.86 9.81
CA GLU A 73 3.38 -21.97 10.58
C GLU A 73 4.03 -23.03 9.71
N GLN A 74 3.47 -23.33 8.54
CA GLN A 74 3.88 -24.46 7.69
C GLN A 74 4.79 -24.05 6.52
N VAL A 75 4.75 -22.81 6.08
CA VAL A 75 5.52 -22.31 4.95
C VAL A 75 6.58 -21.30 5.38
N VAL A 76 6.15 -20.16 5.95
CA VAL A 76 7.03 -19.00 6.19
C VAL A 76 8.02 -19.32 7.32
N LEU A 77 7.52 -19.60 8.53
CA LEU A 77 8.36 -19.81 9.71
C LEU A 77 9.39 -20.93 9.55
N PRO A 78 9.04 -22.13 9.02
CA PRO A 78 10.02 -23.22 8.88
C PRO A 78 11.14 -22.87 7.91
N ARG A 79 10.86 -22.15 6.82
CA ARG A 79 11.87 -21.75 5.83
C ARG A 79 12.84 -20.71 6.38
N LEU A 80 12.33 -19.74 7.14
CA LEU A 80 13.18 -18.77 7.83
C LEU A 80 14.11 -19.44 8.84
N LYS A 81 13.59 -20.37 9.64
CA LYS A 81 14.41 -21.17 10.58
C LYS A 81 15.43 -22.04 9.87
N ALA A 82 15.05 -22.69 8.78
CA ALA A 82 15.96 -23.49 7.97
C ALA A 82 17.09 -22.67 7.34
N ALA A 83 16.84 -21.38 7.05
CA ALA A 83 17.86 -20.43 6.62
C ALA A 83 18.74 -19.90 7.78
N GLY A 84 18.51 -20.33 9.01
CA GLY A 84 19.29 -19.94 10.19
C GLY A 84 18.88 -18.61 10.82
N LEU A 85 17.69 -18.10 10.50
CA LEU A 85 17.17 -16.85 11.05
C LEU A 85 16.50 -17.06 12.41
N GLU A 86 16.65 -16.08 13.31
CA GLU A 86 15.77 -15.94 14.45
C GLU A 86 14.39 -15.56 13.94
N ALA A 87 13.38 -16.41 14.17
CA ALA A 87 12.02 -16.17 13.70
C ALA A 87 10.96 -16.67 14.68
N LYS A 88 9.86 -15.92 14.80
CA LYS A 88 8.74 -16.22 15.69
C LYS A 88 7.40 -15.84 15.06
N ILE A 89 6.31 -16.35 15.63
CA ILE A 89 4.95 -15.93 15.34
C ILE A 89 4.46 -15.06 16.50
N GLU A 90 3.72 -14.01 16.17
CA GLU A 90 2.95 -13.19 17.09
C GLU A 90 1.48 -13.15 16.65
N GLN A 91 0.53 -13.13 17.59
CA GLN A 91 -0.88 -13.18 17.27
C GLN A 91 -1.68 -12.20 18.10
N PHE A 92 -2.62 -11.51 17.44
CA PHE A 92 -3.56 -10.59 18.06
C PHE A 92 -5.01 -11.07 17.86
N GLY A 93 -5.93 -10.60 18.70
CA GLY A 93 -7.34 -10.96 18.62
C GLY A 93 -8.02 -10.39 17.36
N SER A 94 -9.02 -11.12 16.82
CA SER A 94 -9.80 -10.71 15.66
C SER A 94 -11.22 -11.26 15.82
N ASP A 95 -12.19 -10.41 16.24
CA ASP A 95 -13.51 -10.86 16.64
C ASP A 95 -14.68 -9.96 16.15
N GLY A 96 -14.39 -9.03 15.27
CA GLY A 96 -15.37 -8.06 14.77
C GLY A 96 -15.74 -6.95 15.75
N LYS A 97 -15.00 -6.82 16.88
CA LYS A 97 -15.22 -5.79 17.92
C LYS A 97 -13.95 -5.07 18.35
N ILE A 98 -12.84 -5.81 18.46
CA ILE A 98 -11.55 -5.23 18.87
C ILE A 98 -11.17 -4.15 17.88
N LYS A 99 -10.80 -2.97 18.40
CA LYS A 99 -10.33 -1.86 17.60
C LYS A 99 -8.81 -1.70 17.70
N TYR A 100 -8.18 -1.54 16.56
CA TYR A 100 -6.79 -1.16 16.39
C TYR A 100 -6.76 0.19 15.65
N GLY A 101 -6.42 1.28 16.37
CA GLY A 101 -6.68 2.62 15.87
C GLY A 101 -8.19 2.85 15.66
N THR A 102 -8.60 3.27 14.47
CA THR A 102 -10.01 3.42 14.09
C THR A 102 -10.61 2.16 13.46
N TYR A 103 -9.77 1.19 13.08
CA TYR A 103 -10.19 -0.05 12.42
C TYR A 103 -10.79 -1.04 13.41
N THR A 104 -11.94 -1.59 13.07
CA THR A 104 -12.53 -2.74 13.79
C THR A 104 -11.98 -4.03 13.19
N SER A 105 -11.35 -4.89 14.01
CA SER A 105 -10.79 -6.16 13.55
C SER A 105 -11.82 -7.00 12.79
N PRO A 106 -11.45 -7.77 11.74
CA PRO A 106 -12.37 -8.67 11.07
C PRO A 106 -12.81 -9.82 11.98
N MET A 107 -13.85 -10.53 11.57
CA MET A 107 -14.18 -11.82 12.18
C MET A 107 -13.15 -12.87 11.77
N GLY A 108 -12.97 -13.90 12.59
CA GLY A 108 -12.36 -15.14 12.14
C GLY A 108 -13.28 -15.86 11.16
N TRP A 109 -12.72 -16.43 10.09
CA TRP A 109 -13.49 -17.15 9.06
C TRP A 109 -12.80 -18.46 8.68
N ASP A 110 -13.49 -19.57 8.96
CA ASP A 110 -13.05 -20.91 8.58
C ASP A 110 -13.94 -21.44 7.46
N MET A 111 -13.41 -21.41 6.22
CA MET A 111 -14.08 -21.77 4.98
C MET A 111 -13.66 -23.17 4.53
N ARG A 112 -14.63 -24.07 4.32
CA ARG A 112 -14.39 -25.46 3.91
C ARG A 112 -14.87 -25.77 2.50
N SER A 113 -16.10 -25.35 2.16
CA SER A 113 -16.65 -25.58 0.82
C SER A 113 -17.75 -24.56 0.48
N GLY A 114 -17.93 -24.32 -0.83
CA GLY A 114 -18.98 -23.43 -1.32
C GLY A 114 -19.34 -23.75 -2.77
N GLU A 115 -20.63 -23.77 -3.07
CA GLU A 115 -21.17 -24.00 -4.41
C GLU A 115 -22.38 -23.10 -4.66
N LEU A 116 -22.48 -22.60 -5.90
CA LEU A 116 -23.64 -21.87 -6.40
C LEU A 116 -24.00 -22.43 -7.79
N TRP A 117 -25.26 -22.72 -8.00
CA TRP A 117 -25.75 -23.15 -9.32
C TRP A 117 -27.13 -22.61 -9.63
N VAL A 118 -27.45 -22.53 -10.94
CA VAL A 118 -28.81 -22.28 -11.41
C VAL A 118 -29.58 -23.58 -11.23
N GLU A 119 -30.57 -23.54 -10.33
CA GLU A 119 -31.44 -24.69 -10.03
C GLU A 119 -32.53 -24.86 -11.08
N SER A 120 -33.15 -23.76 -11.52
CA SER A 120 -34.17 -23.73 -12.56
C SER A 120 -34.30 -22.37 -13.23
N ALA A 121 -34.71 -22.39 -14.51
CA ALA A 121 -35.06 -21.19 -15.28
C ALA A 121 -36.10 -21.55 -16.34
N ALA A 122 -36.91 -20.60 -16.81
CA ALA A 122 -38.02 -20.81 -17.73
C ALA A 122 -37.66 -21.52 -19.05
N GLY A 123 -36.42 -21.35 -19.54
CA GLY A 123 -35.92 -22.01 -20.75
C GLY A 123 -35.20 -23.33 -20.54
N MET A 124 -35.17 -23.88 -19.29
CA MET A 124 -34.34 -25.03 -18.91
C MET A 124 -35.11 -26.32 -18.69
N LYS A 125 -36.18 -26.58 -19.44
CA LYS A 125 -37.13 -27.69 -19.15
C LYS A 125 -36.53 -29.11 -19.06
N ASP A 126 -35.29 -29.33 -19.55
CA ASP A 126 -34.58 -30.62 -19.51
C ASP A 126 -33.06 -30.45 -19.30
N ILE A 127 -32.60 -29.33 -18.75
CA ILE A 127 -31.18 -29.06 -18.59
C ILE A 127 -30.75 -29.33 -17.15
N LYS A 128 -29.62 -30.00 -16.96
CA LYS A 128 -28.98 -30.18 -15.66
C LYS A 128 -28.65 -28.83 -15.03
N PRO A 129 -28.65 -28.71 -13.68
CA PRO A 129 -28.26 -27.50 -12.98
C PRO A 129 -26.92 -26.96 -13.49
N VAL A 130 -26.83 -25.65 -13.76
CA VAL A 130 -25.62 -24.99 -14.26
C VAL A 130 -24.79 -24.48 -13.09
N MET A 131 -23.60 -25.01 -12.94
CA MET A 131 -22.66 -24.55 -11.90
C MET A 131 -22.16 -23.15 -12.24
N LEU A 132 -22.30 -22.23 -11.32
CA LEU A 132 -21.79 -20.85 -11.39
C LEU A 132 -20.52 -20.67 -10.57
N CYS A 133 -20.44 -21.30 -9.41
CA CYS A 133 -19.32 -21.23 -8.50
C CYS A 133 -19.09 -22.59 -7.86
N ARG A 134 -17.82 -23.00 -7.82
CA ARG A 134 -17.35 -24.05 -6.93
C ARG A 134 -16.05 -23.57 -6.27
N TYR A 135 -16.07 -23.46 -4.96
CA TYR A 135 -14.94 -22.97 -4.16
C TYR A 135 -13.63 -23.74 -4.44
N ALA A 136 -13.71 -25.05 -4.63
CA ALA A 136 -12.53 -25.87 -4.93
C ALA A 136 -11.86 -25.50 -6.27
N ASP A 137 -12.63 -25.00 -7.25
CA ASP A 137 -12.13 -24.64 -8.57
C ASP A 137 -11.66 -23.18 -8.63
N VAL A 138 -12.47 -22.26 -8.05
CA VAL A 138 -12.20 -20.82 -8.01
C VAL A 138 -12.55 -20.28 -6.60
N PRO A 139 -11.62 -20.29 -5.64
CA PRO A 139 -11.93 -19.90 -4.27
C PRO A 139 -12.52 -18.49 -4.13
N MET A 140 -12.13 -17.54 -4.98
CA MET A 140 -12.67 -16.17 -5.00
C MET A 140 -14.16 -16.10 -5.39
N CYS A 141 -14.76 -17.18 -5.91
CA CYS A 141 -16.19 -17.18 -6.24
C CYS A 141 -17.09 -17.20 -5.00
N VAL A 142 -16.55 -17.41 -3.81
CA VAL A 142 -17.27 -17.19 -2.54
C VAL A 142 -16.80 -15.87 -1.95
N SER A 143 -17.74 -14.96 -1.66
CA SER A 143 -17.41 -13.71 -0.96
C SER A 143 -16.75 -14.01 0.39
N THR A 144 -15.60 -13.42 0.68
CA THR A 144 -14.93 -13.65 1.97
C THR A 144 -15.85 -13.26 3.14
N TYR A 145 -15.68 -13.94 4.26
CA TYR A 145 -16.53 -13.80 5.46
C TYR A 145 -18.03 -14.11 5.23
N SER A 146 -18.36 -14.91 4.21
CA SER A 146 -19.70 -15.47 4.05
C SER A 146 -20.08 -16.35 5.24
N LYS A 147 -21.30 -16.18 5.75
CA LYS A 147 -21.88 -17.08 6.75
C LYS A 147 -22.21 -18.43 6.10
N GLY A 148 -21.96 -19.51 6.80
CA GLY A 148 -22.39 -20.86 6.37
C GLY A 148 -23.92 -20.94 6.23
N GLY A 149 -24.40 -21.67 5.21
CA GLY A 149 -25.80 -21.82 4.95
C GLY A 149 -26.10 -22.64 3.70
N ASP A 150 -27.38 -23.02 3.57
CA ASP A 150 -27.93 -23.75 2.44
C ASP A 150 -29.27 -23.10 2.09
N TRP A 151 -29.40 -22.49 0.92
CA TRP A 151 -30.57 -21.71 0.52
C TRP A 151 -30.85 -21.83 -0.97
N SER A 152 -32.14 -21.72 -1.34
CA SER A 152 -32.58 -21.64 -2.72
C SER A 152 -33.62 -20.52 -2.86
N GLY A 153 -33.42 -19.64 -3.87
CA GLY A 153 -34.29 -18.49 -4.07
C GLY A 153 -34.31 -17.98 -5.51
N GLU A 154 -35.37 -17.23 -5.81
CA GLU A 154 -35.48 -16.48 -7.05
C GLU A 154 -34.42 -15.36 -7.09
N LEU A 155 -33.76 -15.21 -8.22
CA LEU A 155 -32.74 -14.19 -8.45
C LEU A 155 -33.39 -12.86 -8.88
N VAL A 156 -33.08 -11.77 -8.20
CA VAL A 156 -33.61 -10.42 -8.49
C VAL A 156 -32.45 -9.45 -8.69
N ASP A 157 -32.38 -8.84 -9.88
CA ASP A 157 -31.36 -7.84 -10.19
C ASP A 157 -31.73 -6.49 -9.55
N VAL A 158 -30.84 -5.96 -8.73
CA VAL A 158 -30.98 -4.70 -7.99
C VAL A 158 -29.97 -3.64 -8.43
N GLY A 159 -29.31 -3.83 -9.58
CA GLY A 159 -28.30 -2.92 -10.08
C GLY A 159 -27.06 -2.90 -9.17
N SER A 160 -26.62 -1.73 -8.71
CA SER A 160 -25.49 -1.68 -7.75
C SER A 160 -25.82 -2.32 -6.40
N GLY A 161 -27.05 -2.23 -5.95
CA GLY A 161 -27.52 -2.83 -4.70
C GLY A 161 -26.98 -2.19 -3.42
N THR A 162 -26.31 -1.04 -3.49
CA THR A 162 -25.57 -0.42 -2.38
C THR A 162 -26.32 0.71 -1.68
N SER A 163 -27.49 1.10 -2.19
CA SER A 163 -28.27 2.21 -1.64
C SER A 163 -29.76 1.87 -1.54
N PRO A 164 -30.52 2.52 -0.64
CA PRO A 164 -31.98 2.32 -0.54
C PRO A 164 -32.74 2.55 -1.85
N ALA A 165 -32.22 3.42 -2.75
CA ALA A 165 -32.84 3.71 -4.03
C ALA A 165 -32.91 2.47 -4.96
N ASN A 166 -31.96 1.54 -4.83
CA ASN A 166 -31.92 0.30 -5.62
C ASN A 166 -33.09 -0.66 -5.29
N TYR A 167 -33.76 -0.47 -4.15
CA TYR A 167 -34.85 -1.33 -3.66
C TYR A 167 -36.23 -0.68 -3.76
N GLN A 168 -36.34 0.52 -4.32
CA GLN A 168 -37.63 1.19 -4.54
C GLN A 168 -38.45 0.42 -5.58
N GLY A 169 -39.60 -0.15 -5.14
CA GLY A 169 -40.45 -0.96 -5.99
C GLY A 169 -39.93 -2.38 -6.29
N VAL A 170 -38.83 -2.79 -5.68
CA VAL A 170 -38.22 -4.12 -5.85
C VAL A 170 -38.33 -4.91 -4.56
N ASP A 171 -39.02 -6.05 -4.57
CA ASP A 171 -39.14 -6.95 -3.42
C ASP A 171 -38.08 -8.07 -3.51
N VAL A 172 -37.10 -8.02 -2.58
CA VAL A 172 -36.06 -9.04 -2.45
C VAL A 172 -36.26 -9.96 -1.23
N ARG A 173 -37.32 -9.77 -0.44
CA ARG A 173 -37.59 -10.56 0.77
C ARG A 173 -37.75 -12.04 0.43
N GLY A 174 -36.90 -12.88 1.06
CA GLY A 174 -36.87 -14.33 0.78
C GLY A 174 -36.31 -14.71 -0.59
N LYS A 175 -35.70 -13.75 -1.31
CA LYS A 175 -35.09 -13.94 -2.62
C LYS A 175 -33.58 -13.72 -2.54
N VAL A 176 -32.87 -13.88 -3.66
CA VAL A 176 -31.43 -13.68 -3.80
C VAL A 176 -31.18 -12.41 -4.60
N ALA A 177 -30.43 -11.47 -4.04
CA ALA A 177 -30.10 -10.22 -4.73
C ALA A 177 -28.92 -10.43 -5.69
N LEU A 178 -29.10 -10.02 -6.96
CA LEU A 178 -28.03 -9.94 -7.98
C LEU A 178 -27.59 -8.49 -8.11
N ALA A 179 -26.30 -8.19 -7.83
CA ALA A 179 -25.81 -6.82 -7.74
C ALA A 179 -24.40 -6.65 -8.28
N SER A 180 -24.00 -5.42 -8.65
CA SER A 180 -22.62 -5.09 -9.06
C SER A 180 -21.79 -4.37 -7.99
N GLY A 181 -22.39 -4.02 -6.86
CA GLY A 181 -21.71 -3.25 -5.81
C GLY A 181 -20.81 -4.10 -4.89
N TYR A 182 -20.13 -3.41 -3.99
CA TYR A 182 -19.28 -4.06 -3.00
C TYR A 182 -20.11 -4.93 -2.05
N ALA A 183 -19.72 -6.21 -1.87
CA ALA A 183 -20.53 -7.22 -1.19
C ALA A 183 -20.94 -6.83 0.23
N ALA A 184 -20.07 -6.17 1.00
CA ALA A 184 -20.40 -5.69 2.34
C ALA A 184 -21.60 -4.73 2.33
N ASN A 185 -21.62 -3.78 1.37
CA ASN A 185 -22.69 -2.79 1.26
C ASN A 185 -23.98 -3.44 0.74
N VAL A 186 -23.86 -4.33 -0.25
CA VAL A 186 -25.02 -5.07 -0.78
C VAL A 186 -25.66 -5.96 0.30
N VAL A 187 -24.88 -6.67 1.12
CA VAL A 187 -25.41 -7.48 2.22
C VAL A 187 -26.11 -6.62 3.26
N ARG A 188 -25.54 -5.46 3.64
CA ARG A 188 -26.19 -4.54 4.57
C ARG A 188 -27.53 -4.03 4.05
N GLU A 189 -27.60 -3.68 2.77
CA GLU A 189 -28.87 -3.21 2.16
C GLU A 189 -29.81 -4.38 1.87
N ALA A 190 -29.45 -5.34 1.00
CA ALA A 190 -30.33 -6.41 0.54
C ALA A 190 -30.75 -7.37 1.66
N VAL A 191 -29.78 -7.84 2.46
CA VAL A 191 -30.04 -8.91 3.45
C VAL A 191 -30.52 -8.30 4.76
N ILE A 192 -29.73 -7.41 5.38
CA ILE A 192 -30.01 -6.92 6.74
C ILE A 192 -31.22 -6.01 6.76
N LYS A 193 -31.38 -5.11 5.78
CA LYS A 193 -32.50 -4.14 5.75
C LYS A 193 -33.71 -4.64 4.98
N HIS A 194 -33.55 -5.37 3.87
CA HIS A 194 -34.65 -5.76 2.98
C HIS A 194 -34.99 -7.23 3.01
N GLY A 195 -34.22 -8.08 3.74
CA GLY A 195 -34.59 -9.49 4.01
C GLY A 195 -34.33 -10.47 2.87
N ALA A 196 -33.37 -10.15 1.97
CA ALA A 196 -32.84 -11.13 1.03
C ALA A 196 -32.12 -12.27 1.79
N ILE A 197 -32.11 -13.49 1.20
CA ILE A 197 -31.53 -14.69 1.83
C ILE A 197 -30.05 -14.90 1.46
N GLY A 198 -29.56 -14.23 0.41
CA GLY A 198 -28.19 -14.29 -0.07
C GLY A 198 -27.95 -13.27 -1.15
N VAL A 199 -26.69 -13.11 -1.56
CA VAL A 199 -26.30 -12.19 -2.63
C VAL A 199 -25.43 -12.88 -3.68
N VAL A 200 -25.57 -12.47 -4.94
CA VAL A 200 -24.70 -12.84 -6.06
C VAL A 200 -24.16 -11.55 -6.67
N ILE A 201 -22.85 -11.42 -6.67
CA ILE A 201 -22.15 -10.18 -7.13
C ILE A 201 -21.50 -10.44 -8.48
N TYR A 202 -21.65 -9.49 -9.39
CA TYR A 202 -21.01 -9.49 -10.71
C TYR A 202 -20.19 -8.23 -10.94
N PRO A 203 -19.12 -8.29 -11.77
CA PRO A 203 -18.31 -7.10 -12.08
C PRO A 203 -19.08 -6.11 -12.96
N ASP A 204 -18.83 -4.81 -12.77
CA ASP A 204 -19.35 -3.76 -13.65
C ASP A 204 -18.90 -3.99 -15.10
N ALA A 205 -19.66 -3.47 -16.07
CA ALA A 205 -19.34 -3.62 -17.49
C ALA A 205 -18.04 -2.91 -17.90
N ALA A 206 -17.69 -1.84 -17.21
CA ALA A 206 -16.47 -1.07 -17.45
C ALA A 206 -15.24 -1.71 -16.77
N ASP A 207 -15.45 -2.64 -15.83
CA ASP A 207 -14.38 -3.28 -15.10
C ASP A 207 -13.73 -4.39 -15.94
N ARG A 208 -12.55 -4.10 -16.47
CA ARG A 208 -11.72 -5.00 -17.28
C ARG A 208 -12.51 -5.70 -18.40
N PRO A 209 -13.08 -4.95 -19.34
CA PRO A 209 -14.00 -5.46 -20.36
C PRO A 209 -13.36 -6.54 -21.24
N ASP A 210 -12.03 -6.56 -21.37
CA ASP A 210 -11.28 -7.54 -22.14
C ASP A 210 -11.13 -8.91 -21.42
N HIS A 211 -11.52 -8.98 -20.14
CA HIS A 211 -11.40 -10.19 -19.30
C HIS A 211 -12.73 -10.62 -18.67
N PRO A 212 -13.80 -10.83 -19.47
CA PRO A 212 -15.15 -11.07 -18.95
C PRO A 212 -15.34 -12.41 -18.23
N GLY A 213 -14.35 -13.30 -18.28
CA GLY A 213 -14.36 -14.60 -17.57
C GLY A 213 -13.80 -14.55 -16.15
N MET A 214 -13.14 -13.48 -15.74
CA MET A 214 -12.55 -13.36 -14.41
C MET A 214 -13.63 -13.21 -13.32
N VAL A 215 -13.27 -13.66 -12.11
CA VAL A 215 -14.05 -13.46 -10.89
C VAL A 215 -13.29 -12.51 -9.98
N ARG A 216 -13.95 -11.49 -9.43
CA ARG A 216 -13.32 -10.51 -8.54
C ARG A 216 -13.26 -10.99 -7.09
N TYR A 217 -12.20 -10.58 -6.39
CA TYR A 217 -12.15 -10.64 -4.94
C TYR A 217 -13.13 -9.61 -4.35
N ASN A 218 -13.97 -10.07 -3.43
CA ASN A 218 -14.93 -9.21 -2.72
C ASN A 218 -15.31 -9.85 -1.38
N GLY A 219 -15.52 -9.04 -0.35
CA GLY A 219 -15.79 -9.53 1.01
C GLY A 219 -17.02 -8.90 1.65
N ILE A 220 -17.66 -9.63 2.55
CA ILE A 220 -18.83 -9.18 3.31
C ILE A 220 -18.41 -8.36 4.54
N TRP A 221 -17.32 -8.72 5.20
CA TRP A 221 -16.76 -8.03 6.37
C TRP A 221 -17.81 -7.70 7.45
N PRO A 222 -18.53 -8.70 7.98
CA PRO A 222 -19.58 -8.45 8.97
C PRO A 222 -18.97 -7.98 10.29
N ARG A 223 -19.61 -7.01 10.93
CA ARG A 223 -19.34 -6.66 12.32
C ARG A 223 -19.95 -7.72 13.25
N ALA A 224 -19.49 -7.80 14.48
CA ALA A 224 -20.00 -8.80 15.43
C ALA A 224 -21.52 -8.68 15.70
N GLU A 225 -22.07 -7.47 15.70
CA GLU A 225 -23.50 -7.20 15.85
C GLU A 225 -24.33 -7.55 14.59
N GLU A 226 -23.69 -7.71 13.45
CA GLU A 226 -24.32 -8.12 12.19
C GLU A 226 -24.36 -9.64 12.01
N LEU A 227 -23.64 -10.41 12.85
CA LEU A 227 -23.39 -11.83 12.67
C LEU A 227 -24.66 -12.68 12.54
N GLU A 228 -25.69 -12.37 13.35
CA GLU A 228 -26.96 -13.10 13.29
C GLU A 228 -27.79 -12.76 12.05
N LYS A 229 -27.65 -11.57 11.52
CA LYS A 229 -28.45 -11.03 10.41
C LYS A 229 -27.76 -11.16 9.05
N THR A 230 -26.43 -11.38 9.03
CA THR A 230 -25.67 -11.53 7.79
C THR A 230 -25.96 -12.86 7.10
N SER A 231 -25.64 -12.96 5.83
CA SER A 231 -25.82 -14.16 5.02
C SER A 231 -24.55 -14.47 4.23
N SER A 232 -24.67 -15.31 3.23
CA SER A 232 -23.61 -15.69 2.31
C SER A 232 -23.70 -14.95 0.99
N GLY A 233 -22.54 -14.78 0.35
CA GLY A 233 -22.42 -14.16 -0.96
C GLY A 233 -21.53 -14.95 -1.90
N PHE A 234 -21.82 -14.83 -3.18
CA PHE A 234 -21.03 -15.42 -4.25
C PHE A 234 -20.62 -14.37 -5.26
N GLN A 235 -19.46 -14.58 -5.88
CA GLN A 235 -18.95 -13.78 -6.98
C GLN A 235 -19.07 -14.57 -8.28
N ILE A 236 -19.56 -13.93 -9.33
CA ILE A 236 -19.64 -14.52 -10.67
C ILE A 236 -18.89 -13.64 -11.68
N SER A 237 -18.50 -14.24 -12.80
CA SER A 237 -17.90 -13.51 -13.90
C SER A 237 -18.93 -12.71 -14.70
N ARG A 238 -18.46 -11.79 -15.52
CA ARG A 238 -19.32 -11.04 -16.46
C ARG A 238 -20.04 -11.95 -17.44
N ASN A 239 -19.34 -12.96 -17.98
CA ASN A 239 -19.95 -13.96 -18.87
C ASN A 239 -21.13 -14.69 -18.19
N GLN A 240 -20.98 -15.05 -16.92
CA GLN A 240 -22.05 -15.71 -16.16
C GLN A 240 -23.22 -14.76 -15.88
N TYR A 241 -22.95 -13.50 -15.59
CA TYR A 241 -23.99 -12.47 -15.46
C TYR A 241 -24.78 -12.30 -16.74
N ASP A 242 -24.13 -12.18 -17.89
CA ASP A 242 -24.81 -12.00 -19.19
C ASP A 242 -25.68 -13.22 -19.54
N MET A 243 -25.23 -14.43 -19.20
CA MET A 243 -26.03 -15.66 -19.29
C MET A 243 -27.27 -15.57 -18.39
N LEU A 244 -27.11 -15.21 -17.09
CA LEU A 244 -28.21 -15.06 -16.15
C LEU A 244 -29.22 -14.01 -16.63
N LYS A 245 -28.76 -12.85 -17.10
CA LYS A 245 -29.63 -11.82 -17.67
C LYS A 245 -30.44 -12.33 -18.87
N SER A 246 -29.84 -13.15 -19.71
CA SER A 246 -30.53 -13.77 -20.85
C SER A 246 -31.64 -14.73 -20.39
N LEU A 247 -31.37 -15.53 -19.34
CA LEU A 247 -32.38 -16.42 -18.74
C LEU A 247 -33.50 -15.63 -18.06
N MET A 248 -33.16 -14.59 -17.30
CA MET A 248 -34.14 -13.73 -16.60
C MET A 248 -35.10 -13.01 -17.56
N LYS A 249 -34.70 -12.70 -18.81
CA LYS A 249 -35.60 -12.17 -19.84
C LYS A 249 -36.68 -13.18 -20.27
N GLN A 250 -36.46 -14.49 -20.05
CA GLN A 250 -37.38 -15.55 -20.42
C GLN A 250 -38.30 -15.94 -19.26
N GLY A 251 -38.00 -15.52 -18.03
CA GLY A 251 -38.79 -15.77 -16.85
C GLY A 251 -37.94 -15.87 -15.57
N ALA A 252 -38.56 -16.30 -14.49
CA ALA A 252 -37.91 -16.43 -13.19
C ALA A 252 -36.72 -17.41 -13.25
N VAL A 253 -35.61 -17.01 -12.64
CA VAL A 253 -34.40 -17.82 -12.46
C VAL A 253 -34.24 -18.11 -10.97
N ARG A 254 -34.11 -19.37 -10.60
CA ARG A 254 -33.80 -19.79 -9.24
C ARG A 254 -32.36 -20.26 -9.15
N VAL A 255 -31.70 -19.83 -8.10
CA VAL A 255 -30.34 -20.25 -7.78
C VAL A 255 -30.31 -20.95 -6.43
N HIS A 256 -29.39 -21.91 -6.30
CA HIS A 256 -29.12 -22.60 -5.05
C HIS A 256 -27.67 -22.34 -4.63
N GLY A 257 -27.49 -21.79 -3.44
CA GLY A 257 -26.21 -21.53 -2.81
C GLY A 257 -26.01 -22.36 -1.57
N LYS A 258 -24.86 -23.03 -1.46
CA LYS A 258 -24.47 -23.83 -0.29
C LYS A 258 -23.05 -23.48 0.12
N ILE A 259 -22.88 -23.11 1.39
CA ILE A 259 -21.57 -22.76 1.96
C ILE A 259 -21.39 -23.49 3.29
N ASP A 260 -20.28 -24.20 3.43
CA ASP A 260 -19.79 -24.71 4.70
C ASP A 260 -18.66 -23.81 5.20
N ALA A 261 -19.00 -22.87 6.05
CA ALA A 261 -18.07 -21.92 6.68
C ALA A 261 -18.53 -21.58 8.10
N THR A 262 -17.59 -21.20 8.94
CA THR A 262 -17.84 -20.74 10.30
C THR A 262 -17.27 -19.35 10.49
N LEU A 263 -18.08 -18.42 10.99
CA LEU A 263 -17.67 -17.09 11.46
C LEU A 263 -17.57 -17.11 12.99
N GLY A 264 -16.52 -16.53 13.54
CA GLY A 264 -16.31 -16.47 14.99
C GLY A 264 -15.04 -15.67 15.33
N PRO A 265 -14.59 -15.70 16.58
CA PRO A 265 -13.30 -15.13 16.96
C PRO A 265 -12.16 -15.83 16.25
N GLY A 266 -11.21 -15.03 15.73
CA GLY A 266 -10.01 -15.48 15.04
C GLY A 266 -8.73 -14.83 15.59
N LYS A 267 -7.64 -14.98 14.85
CA LYS A 267 -6.34 -14.41 15.17
C LYS A 267 -5.72 -13.73 13.96
N LEU A 268 -5.25 -12.51 14.14
CA LEU A 268 -4.31 -11.86 13.21
C LEU A 268 -2.94 -12.46 13.48
N THR A 269 -2.42 -13.22 12.54
CA THR A 269 -1.15 -13.96 12.69
C THR A 269 -0.04 -13.27 11.93
N LEU A 270 1.00 -12.82 12.65
CA LEU A 270 2.19 -12.19 12.11
C LEU A 270 3.36 -13.15 12.20
N VAL A 271 4.30 -13.04 11.25
CA VAL A 271 5.60 -13.71 11.33
C VAL A 271 6.70 -12.67 11.41
N HIS A 272 7.63 -12.85 12.32
CA HIS A 272 8.79 -12.00 12.51
C HIS A 272 10.06 -12.78 12.22
N ALA A 273 11.02 -12.14 11.53
CA ALA A 273 12.38 -12.67 11.41
C ALA A 273 13.40 -11.53 11.58
N TYR A 274 14.55 -11.86 12.18
CA TYR A 274 15.53 -10.87 12.58
C TYR A 274 16.93 -11.23 12.09
N ILE A 275 17.64 -10.22 11.59
CA ILE A 275 19.10 -10.19 11.50
C ILE A 275 19.55 -9.13 12.50
N ARG A 276 20.01 -9.59 13.68
CA ARG A 276 20.30 -8.71 14.79
C ARG A 276 21.47 -7.78 14.52
N GLY A 277 21.28 -6.52 14.89
CA GLY A 277 22.33 -5.51 14.87
C GLY A 277 23.40 -5.76 15.95
N THR A 278 24.64 -5.39 15.64
CA THR A 278 25.78 -5.59 16.53
C THR A 278 26.14 -4.37 17.36
N GLN A 279 25.64 -3.18 17.00
CA GLN A 279 25.94 -1.93 17.69
C GLN A 279 24.72 -1.33 18.38
N ASN A 280 23.57 -1.27 17.68
CA ASN A 280 22.31 -0.75 18.20
C ASN A 280 21.18 -1.72 17.80
N PRO A 281 21.06 -2.89 18.44
CA PRO A 281 20.07 -3.91 18.08
C PRO A 281 18.63 -3.48 18.34
N GLU A 282 18.39 -2.47 19.16
CA GLU A 282 17.08 -1.86 19.44
C GLU A 282 16.63 -0.87 18.36
N ARG A 283 17.51 -0.52 17.42
CA ARG A 283 17.16 0.31 16.26
C ARG A 283 16.94 -0.59 15.05
N GLU A 284 15.81 -0.45 14.41
CA GLU A 284 15.37 -1.37 13.38
C GLU A 284 15.20 -0.70 12.02
N VAL A 285 15.59 -1.40 10.97
CA VAL A 285 15.16 -1.19 9.58
C VAL A 285 14.15 -2.28 9.29
N LEU A 286 12.92 -1.88 8.95
CA LEU A 286 11.86 -2.83 8.65
C LEU A 286 11.82 -3.17 7.16
N ILE A 287 11.50 -4.42 6.87
CA ILE A 287 11.01 -4.89 5.59
C ILE A 287 9.66 -5.55 5.88
N THR A 288 8.59 -5.00 5.33
CA THR A 288 7.22 -5.48 5.58
C THR A 288 6.55 -5.93 4.30
N GLY A 289 5.52 -6.75 4.43
CA GLY A 289 4.64 -7.15 3.35
C GLY A 289 3.52 -8.01 3.91
N HIS A 290 2.33 -7.89 3.35
CA HIS A 290 1.24 -8.70 3.87
C HIS A 290 1.26 -10.13 3.32
N LEU A 291 0.77 -11.05 4.15
CA LEU A 291 0.75 -12.48 3.86
C LEU A 291 -0.65 -12.98 3.49
N ASP A 292 -1.68 -12.26 3.92
CA ASP A 292 -3.07 -12.59 3.65
C ASP A 292 -3.45 -12.40 2.18
N HIS A 293 -4.49 -12.94 1.77
CA HIS A 293 -5.35 -12.76 0.58
C HIS A 293 -6.07 -14.08 0.21
N PRO A 294 -7.05 -14.05 -0.68
CA PRO A 294 -7.64 -15.28 -1.22
C PRO A 294 -6.61 -16.15 -1.94
N LYS A 295 -6.86 -17.41 -2.05
CA LYS A 295 -6.19 -18.28 -3.00
C LYS A 295 -6.64 -17.84 -4.42
N TRP A 296 -5.82 -17.52 -5.38
CA TRP A 296 -4.37 -17.65 -5.47
C TRP A 296 -3.65 -16.37 -5.04
N SER A 297 -3.98 -15.21 -5.57
CA SER A 297 -3.36 -13.91 -5.27
C SER A 297 -1.85 -14.03 -5.21
N ALA A 298 -1.27 -14.29 -6.41
CA ALA A 298 0.15 -14.58 -6.54
C ALA A 298 0.99 -13.32 -6.49
N ASN A 299 0.56 -12.27 -7.20
CA ASN A 299 1.22 -10.98 -7.13
C ASN A 299 0.81 -10.26 -5.85
N ASP A 300 -0.49 -10.22 -5.54
CA ASP A 300 -1.05 -9.56 -4.36
C ASP A 300 -1.44 -10.55 -3.23
N ASN A 301 -0.64 -10.74 -2.17
CA ASN A 301 0.74 -10.31 -2.04
C ASN A 301 1.61 -11.51 -1.63
N ALA A 302 1.36 -12.67 -2.25
CA ALA A 302 2.27 -13.79 -2.04
C ALA A 302 3.67 -13.48 -2.62
N SER A 303 3.75 -12.58 -3.62
CA SER A 303 5.00 -12.16 -4.23
C SER A 303 5.89 -11.39 -3.26
N GLY A 304 5.36 -10.37 -2.59
CA GLY A 304 6.10 -9.62 -1.56
C GLY A 304 6.53 -10.52 -0.42
N SER A 305 5.61 -11.35 0.06
CA SER A 305 5.90 -12.35 1.10
C SER A 305 7.01 -13.33 0.70
N GLY A 306 6.98 -13.86 -0.53
CA GLY A 306 7.99 -14.78 -1.04
C GLY A 306 9.35 -14.12 -1.28
N ALA A 307 9.33 -12.89 -1.80
CA ALA A 307 10.54 -12.06 -2.01
C ALA A 307 11.23 -11.70 -0.68
N MET A 308 10.47 -11.35 0.34
CA MET A 308 11.00 -11.08 1.69
C MET A 308 11.69 -12.30 2.32
N MET A 309 11.12 -13.51 2.12
CA MET A 309 11.76 -14.75 2.60
C MET A 309 13.11 -14.95 1.94
N GLU A 310 13.24 -14.67 0.65
CA GLU A 310 14.50 -14.78 -0.08
C GLU A 310 15.48 -13.67 0.29
N ALA A 311 15.03 -12.44 0.54
CA ALA A 311 15.86 -11.34 1.05
C ALA A 311 16.49 -11.69 2.40
N ALA A 312 15.69 -12.23 3.31
CA ALA A 312 16.16 -12.67 4.63
C ALA A 312 17.19 -13.81 4.53
N ARG A 313 16.91 -14.83 3.68
CA ARG A 313 17.85 -15.93 3.40
C ARG A 313 19.16 -15.40 2.81
N THR A 314 19.06 -14.53 1.81
CA THR A 314 20.22 -13.94 1.11
C THR A 314 21.17 -13.26 2.09
N LEU A 315 20.67 -12.35 2.91
CA LEU A 315 21.51 -11.65 3.89
C LEU A 315 22.11 -12.61 4.91
N GLN A 316 21.31 -13.52 5.45
CA GLN A 316 21.80 -14.50 6.43
C GLN A 316 22.90 -15.40 5.85
N THR A 317 22.75 -15.84 4.59
CA THR A 317 23.75 -16.65 3.89
C THR A 317 25.06 -15.88 3.69
N LEU A 318 24.98 -14.63 3.23
CA LEU A 318 26.16 -13.79 3.01
C LEU A 318 26.91 -13.49 4.31
N ILE A 319 26.19 -13.28 5.41
CA ILE A 319 26.77 -13.07 6.74
C ILE A 319 27.43 -14.35 7.24
N ALA A 320 26.76 -15.50 7.15
CA ALA A 320 27.29 -16.79 7.56
C ALA A 320 28.55 -17.17 6.75
N ALA A 321 28.56 -16.86 5.46
CA ALA A 321 29.72 -17.04 4.57
C ALA A 321 30.82 -15.98 4.76
N LYS A 322 30.65 -15.02 5.67
CA LYS A 322 31.57 -13.88 5.92
C LYS A 322 31.84 -13.00 4.69
N LYS A 323 30.94 -13.02 3.71
CA LYS A 323 30.96 -12.10 2.55
C LYS A 323 30.43 -10.73 2.93
N LEU A 324 29.53 -10.66 3.90
CA LEU A 324 29.07 -9.44 4.56
C LEU A 324 29.35 -9.53 6.07
N ALA A 325 29.76 -8.40 6.67
CA ALA A 325 29.84 -8.31 8.13
C ALA A 325 28.41 -8.21 8.72
N PRO A 326 28.15 -8.67 9.95
CA PRO A 326 26.86 -8.45 10.59
C PRO A 326 26.47 -6.96 10.61
N PRO A 327 25.16 -6.63 10.45
CA PRO A 327 24.73 -5.24 10.40
C PRO A 327 24.91 -4.52 11.74
N LYS A 328 24.90 -3.19 11.74
CA LYS A 328 24.98 -2.35 12.95
C LYS A 328 23.62 -2.24 13.63
N LEU A 329 22.56 -2.05 12.85
CA LEU A 329 21.16 -1.99 13.27
C LEU A 329 20.49 -3.33 12.96
N THR A 330 19.41 -3.66 13.64
CA THR A 330 18.61 -4.86 13.33
C THR A 330 17.87 -4.66 12.01
N ILE A 331 17.93 -5.66 11.11
CA ILE A 331 17.00 -5.77 10.00
C ILE A 331 15.88 -6.71 10.45
N HIS A 332 14.65 -6.18 10.48
CA HIS A 332 13.48 -6.87 10.98
C HIS A 332 12.47 -7.07 9.84
N PHE A 333 12.18 -8.30 9.50
CA PHE A 333 11.19 -8.69 8.52
C PHE A 333 9.88 -9.01 9.22
N ILE A 334 8.76 -8.44 8.73
CA ILE A 334 7.45 -8.67 9.31
C ILE A 334 6.45 -9.00 8.21
N TRP A 335 5.90 -10.22 8.25
CA TRP A 335 4.75 -10.64 7.45
C TRP A 335 3.50 -10.39 8.26
N VAL A 336 2.56 -9.63 7.73
CA VAL A 336 1.37 -9.14 8.46
C VAL A 336 0.08 -9.53 7.74
N PRO A 337 -1.07 -9.60 8.42
CA PRO A 337 -2.36 -9.31 7.82
C PRO A 337 -2.46 -7.82 7.48
N GLU A 338 -2.75 -7.50 6.23
CA GLU A 338 -2.74 -6.14 5.69
C GLU A 338 -3.56 -5.17 6.54
N TYR A 339 -3.04 -3.99 6.83
CA TYR A 339 -3.59 -2.96 7.72
C TYR A 339 -3.94 -3.49 9.13
N PHE A 340 -4.83 -4.47 9.25
CA PHE A 340 -5.32 -4.92 10.56
C PHE A 340 -4.21 -5.52 11.43
N GLY A 341 -3.34 -6.32 10.83
CA GLY A 341 -2.19 -6.91 11.53
C GLY A 341 -1.16 -5.86 11.91
N THR A 342 -0.85 -4.95 11.00
CA THR A 342 0.11 -3.86 11.23
C THR A 342 -0.39 -2.89 12.28
N LEU A 343 -1.68 -2.49 12.21
CA LEU A 343 -2.31 -1.67 13.24
C LEU A 343 -2.38 -2.38 14.59
N ALA A 344 -2.66 -3.70 14.60
CA ALA A 344 -2.63 -4.50 15.82
C ALA A 344 -1.22 -4.52 16.43
N TYR A 345 -0.19 -4.71 15.60
CA TYR A 345 1.21 -4.68 16.02
C TYR A 345 1.57 -3.35 16.66
N VAL A 346 1.37 -2.22 15.97
CA VAL A 346 1.73 -0.90 16.51
C VAL A 346 0.86 -0.48 17.69
N SER A 347 -0.40 -0.96 17.78
CA SER A 347 -1.27 -0.69 18.93
C SER A 347 -0.82 -1.39 20.20
N ASN A 348 -0.18 -2.55 20.08
CA ASN A 348 0.30 -3.35 21.21
C ASN A 348 1.78 -3.08 21.55
N HIS A 349 2.53 -2.48 20.62
CA HIS A 349 3.93 -2.08 20.79
C HIS A 349 4.04 -0.55 20.79
N LYS A 350 3.52 0.08 21.86
CA LYS A 350 3.45 1.55 22.00
C LYS A 350 4.81 2.25 22.12
N GLU A 351 5.87 1.48 22.37
CA GLU A 351 7.26 1.93 22.37
C GLU A 351 7.77 2.21 20.95
N LEU A 352 7.13 1.65 19.93
CA LEU A 352 7.54 1.84 18.54
C LEU A 352 7.33 3.28 18.11
N LYS A 353 8.37 3.88 17.59
CA LYS A 353 8.38 5.24 17.06
C LYS A 353 9.49 5.40 16.04
N PHE A 354 9.46 6.48 15.29
CA PHE A 354 10.59 6.89 14.46
C PHE A 354 11.83 7.17 15.32
N CYS A 355 13.00 6.77 14.86
CA CYS A 355 14.27 6.98 15.58
C CYS A 355 14.65 8.45 15.81
N GLY A 356 13.89 9.41 15.29
CA GLY A 356 14.06 10.84 15.52
C GLY A 356 15.36 11.37 14.93
N ASN A 357 16.26 11.83 15.79
CA ASN A 357 17.50 12.44 15.30
C ASN A 357 18.41 11.41 14.62
N PHE A 358 18.32 11.38 13.30
CA PHE A 358 19.06 10.52 12.40
C PHE A 358 20.60 10.68 12.52
N TYR A 359 21.06 11.80 13.06
CA TYR A 359 22.45 12.24 13.03
C TYR A 359 23.22 12.00 14.33
N GLN A 360 22.52 11.69 15.41
CA GLN A 360 23.15 11.37 16.70
C GLN A 360 22.51 10.08 17.24
N PRO A 361 23.06 8.90 16.86
CA PRO A 361 22.65 7.67 17.50
C PRO A 361 23.07 7.76 18.97
N GLU A 362 22.08 7.89 19.87
CA GLU A 362 22.34 7.66 21.28
C GLU A 362 22.62 6.18 21.46
N PRO A 363 23.80 5.76 21.93
CA PRO A 363 24.03 4.39 22.33
C PRO A 363 23.04 4.04 23.43
N ASN A 364 22.32 2.93 23.30
CA ASN A 364 21.28 2.46 24.24
C ASN A 364 20.00 3.33 24.28
N GLY A 365 19.61 3.95 23.18
CA GLY A 365 18.31 4.60 23.03
C GLY A 365 17.14 3.59 23.06
N PRO A 366 15.89 4.05 23.26
CA PRO A 366 14.73 3.18 23.21
C PRO A 366 14.56 2.52 21.84
N GLN A 367 13.85 1.39 21.78
CA GLN A 367 13.48 0.73 20.53
C GLN A 367 12.84 1.72 19.58
N CYS A 368 13.31 1.75 18.33
CA CYS A 368 12.79 2.66 17.33
C CYS A 368 13.00 2.13 15.91
N ILE A 369 12.19 2.63 14.99
CA ILE A 369 12.24 2.29 13.56
C ILE A 369 12.92 3.42 12.80
N LEU A 370 13.96 3.10 12.02
CA LEU A 370 14.67 4.07 11.19
C LEU A 370 13.93 4.34 9.87
N ALA A 371 13.49 3.26 9.21
CA ALA A 371 12.74 3.31 7.96
C ALA A 371 12.03 1.97 7.75
N ASN A 372 11.03 1.97 6.89
CA ASN A 372 10.35 0.76 6.42
C ASN A 372 10.36 0.67 4.89
N ILE A 373 10.58 -0.52 4.36
CA ILE A 373 10.43 -0.87 2.95
C ILE A 373 9.32 -1.91 2.87
N ASN A 374 8.14 -1.49 2.38
CA ASN A 374 7.00 -2.37 2.21
C ASN A 374 7.03 -3.01 0.83
N MET A 375 7.01 -4.34 0.78
CA MET A 375 7.05 -5.12 -0.45
C MET A 375 5.64 -5.65 -0.73
N ASP A 376 4.98 -5.02 -1.68
CA ASP A 376 3.60 -5.34 -2.05
C ASP A 376 3.44 -5.36 -3.56
N MET A 377 3.07 -6.54 -4.11
CA MET A 377 2.93 -6.75 -5.55
C MET A 377 4.27 -6.61 -6.31
N VAL A 378 5.30 -7.37 -5.94
CA VAL A 378 6.69 -7.19 -6.42
C VAL A 378 7.19 -8.26 -7.40
N GLY A 379 6.35 -9.19 -7.80
CA GLY A 379 6.79 -10.34 -8.61
C GLY A 379 6.15 -10.46 -9.97
N GLU A 380 5.50 -9.44 -10.47
CA GLU A 380 4.64 -9.51 -11.65
C GLU A 380 5.42 -9.68 -12.96
N ASP A 381 4.87 -10.50 -13.88
CA ASP A 381 5.35 -10.60 -15.26
C ASP A 381 4.87 -9.39 -16.06
N THR A 382 5.70 -8.35 -16.11
CA THR A 382 5.37 -7.06 -16.73
C THR A 382 5.03 -7.15 -18.22
N VAL A 383 5.41 -8.24 -18.90
CA VAL A 383 5.05 -8.49 -20.30
C VAL A 383 3.62 -9.00 -20.41
N LYS A 384 3.20 -9.91 -19.52
CA LYS A 384 1.84 -10.50 -19.54
C LYS A 384 0.78 -9.55 -19.01
N THR A 385 1.14 -8.71 -18.05
CA THR A 385 0.19 -7.80 -17.38
C THR A 385 0.24 -6.38 -17.94
N ASN A 386 1.30 -6.05 -18.71
CA ASN A 386 1.57 -4.69 -19.19
C ASN A 386 1.78 -3.69 -18.05
N SER A 387 2.28 -4.19 -16.93
CA SER A 387 2.57 -3.38 -15.75
C SER A 387 3.99 -2.82 -15.74
N ARG A 388 4.26 -1.93 -14.79
CA ARG A 388 5.58 -1.40 -14.51
C ARG A 388 5.86 -1.47 -13.02
N PHE A 389 7.10 -1.77 -12.66
CA PHE A 389 7.55 -1.66 -11.29
C PHE A 389 7.69 -0.20 -10.86
N TYR A 390 7.24 0.11 -9.65
CA TYR A 390 7.42 1.42 -9.02
C TYR A 390 7.80 1.29 -7.55
N PHE A 391 8.33 2.39 -7.01
CA PHE A 391 8.30 2.64 -5.57
C PHE A 391 7.60 3.97 -5.28
N THR A 392 6.83 4.03 -4.17
CA THR A 392 6.23 5.29 -3.72
C THR A 392 7.26 6.14 -3.00
N ARG A 393 7.31 7.43 -3.30
CA ARG A 393 8.09 8.39 -2.52
C ARG A 393 7.41 8.59 -1.16
N VAL A 394 8.19 8.89 -0.14
CA VAL A 394 7.60 9.31 1.12
C VAL A 394 7.01 10.72 0.99
N PRO A 395 5.89 11.02 1.70
CA PRO A 395 5.28 12.34 1.71
C PRO A 395 6.14 13.37 2.46
N ASP A 396 5.77 14.65 2.32
CA ASP A 396 6.54 15.78 2.89
C ASP A 396 6.51 15.83 4.42
N SER A 397 5.55 15.15 5.05
CA SER A 397 5.43 15.05 6.52
C SER A 397 6.52 14.21 7.20
N VAL A 398 7.26 13.39 6.44
CA VAL A 398 8.33 12.54 6.96
C VAL A 398 9.69 12.83 6.32
N PRO A 399 10.82 12.40 6.94
CA PRO A 399 12.16 12.69 6.42
C PRO A 399 12.41 12.16 5.00
N PHE A 400 12.89 13.03 4.13
CA PHE A 400 13.05 12.81 2.68
C PHE A 400 14.19 11.86 2.27
N PHE A 401 15.13 11.52 3.15
CA PHE A 401 16.34 10.76 2.81
C PHE A 401 16.05 9.41 2.13
N LEU A 402 14.92 8.79 2.46
CA LEU A 402 14.55 7.49 1.90
C LEU A 402 14.30 7.59 0.39
N ASN A 403 13.68 8.67 -0.08
CA ASN A 403 13.48 8.93 -1.52
C ASN A 403 14.78 8.92 -2.30
N THR A 404 15.80 9.60 -1.78
CA THR A 404 17.13 9.68 -2.41
C THR A 404 17.83 8.33 -2.40
N LEU A 405 17.80 7.61 -1.27
CA LEU A 405 18.41 6.27 -1.19
C LEU A 405 17.74 5.32 -2.19
N MET A 406 16.41 5.26 -2.18
CA MET A 406 15.67 4.38 -3.08
C MET A 406 15.94 4.72 -4.55
N SER A 407 15.99 5.99 -4.91
CA SER A 407 16.32 6.44 -6.28
C SER A 407 17.72 6.02 -6.72
N ASP A 408 18.72 6.16 -5.85
CA ASP A 408 20.11 5.79 -6.15
C ASP A 408 20.26 4.25 -6.32
N VAL A 409 19.67 3.47 -5.39
CA VAL A 409 19.74 2.00 -5.47
C VAL A 409 18.91 1.47 -6.65
N LEU A 410 17.80 2.13 -7.00
CA LEU A 410 17.03 1.79 -8.20
C LEU A 410 17.86 1.98 -9.47
N GLN A 411 18.59 3.10 -9.58
CA GLN A 411 19.48 3.36 -10.70
C GLN A 411 20.60 2.32 -10.76
N GLN A 412 21.23 1.99 -9.62
CA GLN A 412 22.25 0.94 -9.53
C GLN A 412 21.71 -0.43 -9.99
N THR A 413 20.48 -0.77 -9.61
CA THR A 413 19.80 -2.01 -10.03
C THR A 413 19.54 -2.03 -11.54
N ARG A 414 19.13 -0.90 -12.13
CA ARG A 414 18.97 -0.76 -13.58
C ARG A 414 20.28 -0.97 -14.35
N GLU A 415 21.36 -0.38 -13.86
CA GLU A 415 22.69 -0.47 -14.45
C GLU A 415 23.26 -1.90 -14.38
N ALA A 416 22.89 -2.66 -13.34
CA ALA A 416 23.30 -4.05 -13.17
C ALA A 416 22.62 -5.03 -14.13
N ASP A 417 21.52 -4.66 -14.78
CA ASP A 417 20.78 -5.43 -15.80
C ASP A 417 20.51 -6.90 -15.39
N LEU A 418 19.88 -7.06 -14.22
CA LEU A 418 19.70 -8.36 -13.57
C LEU A 418 18.64 -9.22 -14.26
N PHE A 419 18.95 -10.51 -14.47
CA PHE A 419 18.03 -11.53 -14.98
C PHE A 419 18.14 -12.83 -14.17
N ALA A 420 17.02 -13.54 -14.05
CA ALA A 420 16.97 -14.91 -13.57
C ALA A 420 17.13 -15.91 -14.75
N GLN A 421 17.47 -17.16 -14.45
CA GLN A 421 17.65 -18.18 -15.50
C GLN A 421 16.33 -18.51 -16.21
N THR A 422 15.25 -18.58 -15.46
CA THR A 422 13.90 -18.91 -15.93
C THR A 422 13.02 -17.68 -16.21
N GLY A 423 13.53 -16.49 -15.91
CA GLY A 423 12.77 -15.24 -16.04
C GLY A 423 12.87 -14.60 -17.42
N THR A 424 12.03 -13.61 -17.63
CA THR A 424 11.96 -12.81 -18.84
C THR A 424 13.17 -11.87 -18.96
N ARG A 425 13.70 -11.74 -20.18
CA ARG A 425 14.77 -10.79 -20.52
C ARG A 425 14.19 -9.57 -21.23
N ASN A 426 13.41 -8.79 -20.53
CA ASN A 426 12.83 -7.54 -21.00
C ASN A 426 13.64 -6.33 -20.54
N TYR A 427 13.46 -5.19 -21.21
CA TYR A 427 14.00 -3.92 -20.75
C TYR A 427 13.21 -3.45 -19.53
N TRP A 428 13.91 -3.26 -18.40
CA TRP A 428 13.29 -2.88 -17.16
C TRP A 428 13.12 -1.36 -17.06
N GLN A 429 11.90 -0.90 -16.83
CA GLN A 429 11.53 0.52 -16.74
C GLN A 429 10.84 0.80 -15.40
N PRO A 430 11.57 0.81 -14.30
CA PRO A 430 11.02 1.13 -13.00
C PRO A 430 10.79 2.64 -12.86
N GLU A 431 9.83 3.01 -12.00
CA GLU A 431 9.44 4.39 -11.76
C GLU A 431 9.49 4.73 -10.26
N ALA A 432 9.78 6.00 -9.95
CA ALA A 432 9.56 6.60 -8.64
C ALA A 432 8.31 7.48 -8.74
N ILE A 433 7.25 7.12 -8.04
CA ILE A 433 5.98 7.84 -8.08
C ILE A 433 5.74 8.65 -6.80
N PRO A 434 4.90 9.69 -6.82
CA PRO A 434 4.46 10.35 -5.60
C PRO A 434 3.90 9.35 -4.58
N TYR A 435 3.81 9.78 -3.32
CA TYR A 435 3.13 8.99 -2.30
C TYR A 435 1.71 8.62 -2.73
N ALA A 436 1.38 7.36 -2.62
CA ALA A 436 0.05 6.81 -2.81
C ALA A 436 -0.26 5.88 -1.63
N GLN A 437 -1.48 5.94 -1.14
CA GLN A 437 -1.99 5.03 -0.12
C GLN A 437 -2.33 3.67 -0.74
N GLY A 438 -2.47 2.64 0.09
CA GLY A 438 -3.02 1.37 -0.33
C GLY A 438 -2.35 0.13 0.24
N SER A 439 -1.38 0.28 1.20
CA SER A 439 -0.74 -0.86 1.85
C SER A 439 -0.17 -0.52 3.22
N ASP A 440 0.52 -1.46 3.86
CA ASP A 440 1.03 -1.37 5.24
C ASP A 440 2.02 -0.23 5.49
N HIS A 441 2.66 0.32 4.44
CA HIS A 441 3.53 1.50 4.57
C HIS A 441 2.80 2.71 5.16
N ASP A 442 1.49 2.84 4.93
CA ASP A 442 0.65 3.92 5.46
C ASP A 442 0.66 3.94 6.99
N VAL A 443 0.62 2.78 7.63
CA VAL A 443 0.62 2.67 9.10
C VAL A 443 1.93 3.21 9.67
N PHE A 444 3.06 2.90 9.06
CA PHE A 444 4.37 3.39 9.51
C PHE A 444 4.56 4.88 9.20
N LEU A 445 4.10 5.37 8.05
CA LEU A 445 4.05 6.80 7.75
C LEU A 445 3.21 7.53 8.80
N GLY A 446 2.10 6.92 9.22
CA GLY A 446 1.27 7.43 10.32
C GLY A 446 1.98 7.50 11.67
N LEU A 447 3.07 6.77 11.88
CA LEU A 447 3.96 6.89 13.04
C LEU A 447 5.09 7.92 12.84
N GLY A 448 5.13 8.59 11.69
CA GLY A 448 6.23 9.48 11.28
C GLY A 448 7.48 8.73 10.82
N VAL A 449 7.41 7.41 10.59
CA VAL A 449 8.50 6.59 10.08
C VAL A 449 8.54 6.69 8.56
N PRO A 450 9.67 7.11 7.95
CA PRO A 450 9.82 7.07 6.50
C PRO A 450 9.56 5.65 5.98
N SER A 451 8.52 5.50 5.16
CA SER A 451 8.08 4.20 4.65
C SER A 451 7.72 4.31 3.17
N THR A 452 8.25 3.40 2.36
CA THR A 452 8.00 3.30 0.91
C THR A 452 7.30 2.00 0.60
N MET A 453 6.41 2.01 -0.39
CA MET A 453 5.83 0.81 -0.97
C MET A 453 6.52 0.50 -2.29
N LEU A 454 6.82 -0.76 -2.52
CA LEU A 454 7.27 -1.32 -3.80
C LEU A 454 6.09 -2.06 -4.41
N GLY A 455 5.82 -1.84 -5.71
CA GLY A 455 4.67 -2.48 -6.35
C GLY A 455 4.70 -2.44 -7.87
N HIS A 456 3.63 -2.93 -8.49
CA HIS A 456 3.39 -2.91 -9.93
C HIS A 456 2.04 -2.29 -10.26
N ASP A 457 1.98 -1.48 -11.33
CA ASP A 457 0.76 -0.88 -11.86
C ASP A 457 0.96 -0.53 -13.37
N PRO A 458 -0.09 -0.56 -14.20
CA PRO A 458 -1.41 -1.13 -13.93
C PRO A 458 -1.36 -2.67 -13.86
N ASP A 459 -2.18 -3.27 -13.00
CA ASP A 459 -2.33 -4.73 -12.92
C ASP A 459 -3.79 -5.13 -13.14
N TRP A 460 -4.09 -5.66 -14.33
CA TRP A 460 -5.42 -6.13 -14.64
C TRP A 460 -5.81 -7.39 -13.88
N THR A 461 -4.84 -8.12 -13.31
CA THR A 461 -5.08 -9.33 -12.51
C THR A 461 -5.39 -9.04 -11.05
N HIS A 462 -5.04 -7.84 -10.56
CA HIS A 462 -5.20 -7.41 -9.18
C HIS A 462 -6.63 -7.62 -8.67
N HIS A 463 -6.75 -8.29 -7.51
CA HIS A 463 -8.03 -8.66 -6.91
C HIS A 463 -8.94 -9.52 -7.79
N THR A 464 -8.37 -10.41 -8.62
CA THR A 464 -9.14 -11.32 -9.47
C THR A 464 -8.65 -12.75 -9.42
N SER A 465 -9.48 -13.68 -9.93
CA SER A 465 -9.13 -15.09 -10.10
C SER A 465 -7.97 -15.33 -11.09
N GLU A 466 -7.50 -14.30 -11.77
CA GLU A 466 -6.40 -14.37 -12.74
C GLU A 466 -5.04 -13.97 -12.17
N ASP A 467 -4.98 -13.49 -10.94
CA ASP A 467 -3.73 -13.28 -10.20
C ASP A 467 -3.16 -14.63 -9.76
N LYS A 468 -2.49 -15.30 -10.70
CA LYS A 468 -1.93 -16.63 -10.57
C LYS A 468 -0.42 -16.62 -10.78
N ILE A 469 0.23 -17.67 -10.32
CA ILE A 469 1.70 -17.83 -10.37
C ILE A 469 2.28 -17.71 -11.79
N ASP A 470 1.52 -18.02 -12.83
CA ASP A 470 1.94 -17.88 -14.24
C ASP A 470 2.00 -16.41 -14.71
N LYS A 471 1.49 -15.47 -13.90
CA LYS A 471 1.61 -14.02 -14.09
C LYS A 471 2.78 -13.41 -13.30
N THR A 472 3.60 -14.24 -12.66
CA THR A 472 4.83 -13.79 -11.96
C THR A 472 6.08 -14.13 -12.78
N ASP A 473 7.16 -13.36 -12.57
CA ASP A 473 8.42 -13.50 -13.31
C ASP A 473 9.65 -13.54 -12.38
N ALA A 474 10.50 -14.56 -12.54
CA ALA A 474 11.68 -14.74 -11.71
C ALA A 474 12.72 -13.62 -11.87
N SER A 475 12.83 -12.99 -13.06
CA SER A 475 13.73 -11.84 -13.25
C SER A 475 13.23 -10.62 -12.50
N GLU A 476 11.92 -10.41 -12.44
CA GLU A 476 11.34 -9.31 -11.69
C GLU A 476 11.56 -9.50 -10.19
N PHE A 477 11.31 -10.70 -9.66
CA PHE A 477 11.68 -11.03 -8.27
C PHE A 477 13.16 -10.75 -7.98
N ARG A 478 14.08 -11.09 -8.91
CA ARG A 478 15.51 -10.84 -8.71
C ARG A 478 15.84 -9.37 -8.67
N ARG A 479 15.29 -8.58 -9.57
CA ARG A 479 15.49 -7.12 -9.67
C ARG A 479 15.00 -6.42 -8.41
N VAL A 480 13.72 -6.60 -8.11
CA VAL A 480 13.07 -5.94 -6.97
C VAL A 480 13.63 -6.43 -5.64
N GLY A 481 13.89 -7.73 -5.52
CA GLY A 481 14.47 -8.30 -4.32
C GLY A 481 15.90 -7.81 -4.03
N ALA A 482 16.77 -7.74 -5.05
CA ALA A 482 18.11 -7.18 -4.91
C ALA A 482 18.06 -5.68 -4.54
N PHE A 483 17.18 -4.92 -5.18
CA PHE A 483 16.91 -3.51 -4.90
C PHE A 483 16.52 -3.27 -3.44
N ALA A 484 15.46 -3.92 -2.97
CA ALA A 484 14.97 -3.77 -1.60
C ALA A 484 16.00 -4.22 -0.55
N THR A 485 16.66 -5.36 -0.82
CA THR A 485 17.67 -5.92 0.09
C THR A 485 18.89 -5.01 0.22
N ALA A 486 19.38 -4.44 -0.90
CA ALA A 486 20.52 -3.53 -0.90
C ALA A 486 20.21 -2.20 -0.19
N ALA A 487 19.01 -1.64 -0.38
CA ALA A 487 18.56 -0.44 0.31
C ALA A 487 18.46 -0.67 1.84
N ALA A 488 17.82 -1.76 2.28
CA ALA A 488 17.73 -2.12 3.69
C ALA A 488 19.11 -2.39 4.30
N TRP A 489 19.99 -3.05 3.57
CA TRP A 489 21.37 -3.29 3.99
C TRP A 489 22.14 -1.98 4.21
N PHE A 490 22.03 -1.02 3.28
CA PHE A 490 22.64 0.29 3.45
C PHE A 490 22.16 0.98 4.73
N LEU A 491 20.84 1.03 4.95
CA LEU A 491 20.25 1.64 6.14
C LEU A 491 20.77 1.01 7.44
N ALA A 492 20.92 -0.31 7.45
CA ALA A 492 21.35 -1.05 8.64
C ALA A 492 22.87 -1.03 8.88
N THR A 493 23.70 -0.66 7.87
CA THR A 493 25.16 -0.77 7.96
C THR A 493 25.92 0.52 7.75
N ALA A 494 25.28 1.58 7.21
CA ALA A 494 25.92 2.84 6.88
C ALA A 494 26.71 3.42 8.06
N ASP A 495 27.92 3.89 7.77
CA ASP A 495 28.77 4.60 8.70
C ASP A 495 28.54 6.13 8.61
N PRO A 496 29.10 6.95 9.52
CA PRO A 496 28.90 8.39 9.49
C PRO A 496 29.28 9.06 8.16
N PRO A 497 30.36 8.67 7.43
CA PRO A 497 30.64 9.17 6.10
C PRO A 497 29.56 8.83 5.06
N ALA A 498 29.05 7.59 5.03
CA ALA A 498 27.97 7.16 4.14
C ALA A 498 26.67 7.93 4.42
N TRP A 499 26.33 8.11 5.68
CA TRP A 499 25.21 8.94 6.10
C TRP A 499 25.37 10.40 5.69
N LYS A 500 26.56 10.98 5.84
CA LYS A 500 26.84 12.34 5.36
C LYS A 500 26.64 12.45 3.85
N LYS A 501 27.09 11.45 3.08
CA LYS A 501 26.90 11.40 1.64
C LYS A 501 25.40 11.37 1.29
N LEU A 502 24.63 10.45 1.88
CA LEU A 502 23.18 10.36 1.67
C LEU A 502 22.48 11.68 2.02
N ARG A 503 22.79 12.29 3.15
CA ARG A 503 22.20 13.57 3.57
C ARG A 503 22.49 14.70 2.56
N THR A 504 23.72 14.77 2.07
CA THR A 504 24.10 15.80 1.09
C THR A 504 23.33 15.60 -0.23
N ALA A 505 23.19 14.36 -0.68
CA ALA A 505 22.41 14.02 -1.87
C ALA A 505 20.92 14.33 -1.65
N ALA A 506 20.36 13.92 -0.50
CA ALA A 506 18.95 14.17 -0.17
C ALA A 506 18.61 15.66 -0.10
N TYR A 507 19.54 16.48 0.41
CA TYR A 507 19.37 17.93 0.39
C TYR A 507 19.35 18.49 -1.04
N ALA A 508 20.26 18.03 -1.90
CA ALA A 508 20.30 18.46 -3.29
C ALA A 508 19.02 18.05 -4.06
N ASP A 509 18.57 16.80 -3.88
CA ASP A 509 17.34 16.29 -4.49
C ASP A 509 16.11 17.08 -4.03
N ARG A 510 16.05 17.43 -2.73
CA ARG A 510 14.95 18.22 -2.19
C ARG A 510 14.91 19.62 -2.79
N VAL A 511 16.06 20.28 -2.93
CA VAL A 511 16.17 21.60 -3.57
C VAL A 511 15.70 21.52 -5.03
N GLN A 512 16.10 20.47 -5.77
CA GLN A 512 15.64 20.27 -7.15
C GLN A 512 14.14 20.03 -7.25
N GLU A 513 13.57 19.26 -6.31
CA GLU A 513 12.13 19.01 -6.26
C GLU A 513 11.35 20.30 -6.00
N LEU A 514 11.77 21.09 -5.03
CA LEU A 514 11.17 22.40 -4.74
C LEU A 514 11.26 23.34 -5.94
N ALA A 515 12.41 23.36 -6.62
CA ALA A 515 12.59 24.17 -7.83
C ALA A 515 11.64 23.72 -8.97
N ARG A 516 11.41 22.42 -9.14
CA ARG A 516 10.44 21.89 -10.12
C ARG A 516 9.00 22.29 -9.79
N ARG A 517 8.59 22.22 -8.51
CA ARG A 517 7.27 22.66 -8.05
C ARG A 517 7.07 24.15 -8.32
N LEU A 518 8.04 24.98 -7.93
CA LEU A 518 8.01 26.43 -8.22
C LEU A 518 7.93 26.75 -9.72
N ALA A 519 8.67 26.02 -10.56
CA ALA A 519 8.63 26.23 -12.01
C ALA A 519 7.25 25.83 -12.61
N HIS A 520 6.61 24.80 -12.06
CA HIS A 520 5.27 24.38 -12.43
C HIS A 520 4.25 25.49 -12.08
N ASP A 521 4.29 25.99 -10.83
CA ASP A 521 3.41 27.06 -10.36
C ASP A 521 3.56 28.33 -11.18
N ALA A 522 4.79 28.73 -11.52
CA ALA A 522 5.06 29.86 -12.38
C ALA A 522 4.47 29.68 -13.80
N THR A 523 4.40 28.46 -14.32
CA THR A 523 3.78 28.14 -15.60
C THR A 523 2.26 28.26 -15.52
N VAL A 524 1.65 27.72 -14.48
CA VAL A 524 0.20 27.79 -14.21
C VAL A 524 -0.23 29.26 -14.06
N LEU A 525 0.54 30.07 -13.31
CA LEU A 525 0.27 31.49 -13.12
C LEU A 525 0.37 32.30 -14.42
N ARG A 526 1.34 31.97 -15.29
CA ARG A 526 1.49 32.62 -16.59
C ARG A 526 0.29 32.40 -17.51
N ASP A 527 -0.27 31.19 -17.46
CA ASP A 527 -1.34 30.74 -18.35
C ASP A 527 -2.75 31.02 -17.76
N ALA A 528 -2.85 31.56 -16.53
CA ALA A 528 -4.11 31.87 -15.86
C ALA A 528 -4.74 33.18 -16.36
N PRO A 529 -6.09 33.28 -16.49
CA PRO A 529 -6.77 34.52 -16.84
C PRO A 529 -6.54 35.62 -15.80
N SER A 530 -6.39 36.88 -16.27
CA SER A 530 -5.87 38.03 -15.53
C SER A 530 -6.53 38.41 -14.19
N LYS A 531 -7.74 37.92 -13.85
CA LYS A 531 -8.43 38.17 -12.58
C LYS A 531 -8.16 37.13 -11.49
N GLY A 532 -7.75 35.90 -11.86
CA GLY A 532 -7.27 34.87 -10.94
C GLY A 532 -5.76 34.99 -10.66
N ALA A 533 -5.03 35.59 -11.60
CA ALA A 533 -3.57 35.70 -11.54
C ALA A 533 -3.04 36.60 -10.41
N LEU A 534 -3.79 37.60 -9.95
CA LEU A 534 -3.38 38.47 -8.84
C LEU A 534 -3.47 37.76 -7.49
N LYS A 535 -4.54 37.02 -7.24
CA LYS A 535 -4.71 36.23 -6.03
C LYS A 535 -3.66 35.10 -5.97
N ASN A 536 -3.50 34.39 -7.07
CA ASN A 536 -2.49 33.33 -7.18
C ASN A 536 -1.04 33.85 -7.09
N ARG A 537 -0.77 35.11 -7.42
CA ARG A 537 0.56 35.71 -7.32
C ARG A 537 0.96 36.02 -5.87
N GLU A 538 0.03 36.53 -5.06
CA GLU A 538 0.25 36.73 -3.62
C GLU A 538 0.47 35.36 -2.92
N GLU A 539 -0.36 34.36 -3.24
CA GLU A 539 -0.20 32.99 -2.74
C GLU A 539 1.13 32.34 -3.19
N PHE A 540 1.57 32.62 -4.44
CA PHE A 540 2.86 32.16 -4.94
C PHE A 540 4.04 32.84 -4.23
N GLU A 541 3.97 34.15 -3.97
CA GLU A 541 5.00 34.87 -3.22
C GLU A 541 5.09 34.36 -1.79
N ASP A 542 3.95 34.08 -1.13
CA ASP A 542 3.90 33.46 0.20
C ASP A 542 4.45 32.02 0.21
N GLN A 543 4.09 31.20 -0.79
CA GLN A 543 4.64 29.85 -0.97
C GLN A 543 6.12 29.87 -1.29
N SER A 544 6.57 30.80 -2.16
CA SER A 544 7.98 30.99 -2.50
C SER A 544 8.82 31.39 -1.27
N ASP A 545 8.31 32.32 -0.45
CA ASP A 545 8.96 32.73 0.78
C ASP A 545 8.97 31.60 1.82
N TYR A 546 7.90 30.82 1.89
CA TYR A 546 7.83 29.62 2.71
C TYR A 546 8.83 28.54 2.26
N LEU A 547 8.90 28.23 0.95
CA LEU A 547 9.84 27.28 0.38
C LEU A 547 11.30 27.76 0.51
N GLN A 548 11.55 29.06 0.38
CA GLN A 548 12.86 29.65 0.69
C GLN A 548 13.20 29.55 2.18
N SER A 549 12.22 29.71 3.07
CA SER A 549 12.40 29.51 4.50
C SER A 549 12.69 28.04 4.83
N MET A 550 12.04 27.11 4.16
CA MET A 550 12.30 25.66 4.25
C MET A 550 13.69 25.29 3.71
N SER A 551 14.11 25.87 2.58
CA SER A 551 15.47 25.65 2.03
C SER A 551 16.57 26.19 2.94
N LYS A 552 16.33 27.32 3.61
CA LYS A 552 17.24 27.89 4.64
C LYS A 552 17.21 27.10 5.95
N THR A 553 16.14 26.35 6.20
CA THR A 553 15.93 25.61 7.45
C THR A 553 15.98 24.11 7.29
N GLY A 554 16.60 23.55 6.28
CA GLY A 554 16.76 22.13 5.90
C GLY A 554 16.56 21.04 6.98
N ASP A 555 16.08 21.47 8.15
CA ASP A 555 15.77 20.74 9.37
C ASP A 555 14.62 21.40 10.17
N ALA A 556 13.61 22.01 9.55
CA ALA A 556 12.56 22.67 10.34
C ALA A 556 11.88 21.68 11.30
N GLN A 557 11.59 20.44 10.85
CA GLN A 557 11.06 19.39 11.72
C GLN A 557 12.10 18.93 12.76
N ALA A 558 13.35 18.75 12.40
CA ALA A 558 14.41 18.39 13.34
C ALA A 558 14.68 19.49 14.38
N ARG A 559 14.56 20.77 13.99
CA ARG A 559 14.70 21.90 14.91
C ARG A 559 13.49 22.06 15.82
N ARG A 560 12.27 21.79 15.35
CA ARG A 560 11.05 21.82 16.17
C ARG A 560 11.09 20.74 17.24
N HIS A 561 11.56 19.54 16.92
CA HIS A 561 11.78 18.47 17.91
C HIS A 561 12.79 18.85 19.00
N ASN A 562 13.80 19.65 18.65
CA ASN A 562 14.87 20.04 19.58
C ASN A 562 14.55 21.30 20.42
N ASN A 563 13.50 22.07 20.09
CA ASN A 563 13.12 23.26 20.87
C ASN A 563 11.59 23.53 20.86
N PRO A 564 10.78 22.65 21.49
CA PRO A 564 9.32 22.70 21.42
C PRO A 564 8.69 23.96 22.07
N GLN A 565 9.43 24.72 22.87
CA GLN A 565 8.88 25.89 23.60
C GLN A 565 8.78 27.16 22.75
N GLN A 566 9.26 27.16 21.52
CA GLN A 566 9.40 28.37 20.68
C GLN A 566 8.34 28.51 19.59
N TYR A 567 7.42 27.51 19.44
CA TYR A 567 6.47 27.45 18.35
C TYR A 567 5.01 27.58 18.81
N ALA A 568 4.15 28.10 17.92
CA ALA A 568 2.73 28.26 18.17
C ALA A 568 2.07 26.90 18.48
N SER A 569 1.03 26.92 19.32
CA SER A 569 0.21 25.73 19.55
C SER A 569 -0.63 25.43 18.30
N GLY A 570 -0.55 24.19 17.82
CA GLY A 570 -1.34 23.68 16.70
C GLY A 570 -2.19 22.48 17.11
N PRO A 571 -3.04 21.96 16.22
CA PRO A 571 -3.81 20.76 16.48
C PRO A 571 -2.89 19.55 16.67
N ARG A 572 -3.26 18.66 17.61
CA ARG A 572 -2.51 17.44 17.92
C ARG A 572 -3.34 16.21 17.64
N ARG A 573 -2.81 15.30 16.83
CA ARG A 573 -3.41 14.00 16.56
C ARG A 573 -3.44 13.11 17.82
N LEU A 574 -4.56 12.39 18.00
CA LEU A 574 -4.81 11.50 19.14
C LEU A 574 -4.97 10.03 18.75
N THR A 575 -4.97 9.71 17.46
CA THR A 575 -5.20 8.35 16.95
C THR A 575 -4.09 7.87 16.02
N LEU A 576 -4.05 6.56 15.78
CA LEU A 576 -3.22 5.96 14.73
C LEU A 576 -3.81 6.24 13.35
N LEU A 577 -2.96 6.27 12.34
CA LEU A 577 -3.31 6.40 10.93
C LEU A 577 -2.97 5.10 10.18
N PRO A 578 -3.58 4.86 9.01
CA PRO A 578 -4.63 5.65 8.39
C PRO A 578 -5.96 5.57 9.16
N LEU A 579 -6.93 6.42 8.78
CA LEU A 579 -8.29 6.35 9.33
C LEU A 579 -9.13 5.33 8.56
N ASP A 580 -9.88 4.52 9.28
CA ASP A 580 -10.98 3.74 8.72
C ASP A 580 -12.17 4.66 8.35
N ALA A 581 -12.93 4.30 7.32
CA ALA A 581 -14.11 5.05 6.90
C ALA A 581 -15.13 5.25 8.05
N SER A 582 -15.21 4.30 9.00
CA SER A 582 -16.05 4.41 10.19
C SER A 582 -15.64 5.52 11.16
N ALA A 583 -14.44 6.10 11.01
CA ALA A 583 -13.99 7.24 11.81
C ALA A 583 -14.91 8.47 11.67
N PHE A 584 -15.64 8.57 10.57
CA PHE A 584 -16.61 9.63 10.29
C PHE A 584 -18.08 9.19 10.49
N GLU A 585 -18.32 7.99 11.02
CA GLU A 585 -19.69 7.57 11.35
C GLU A 585 -20.29 8.42 12.47
N GLY A 586 -21.56 8.82 12.32
CA GLY A 586 -22.28 9.60 13.34
C GLY A 586 -21.95 11.08 13.41
N VAL A 587 -21.15 11.61 12.48
CA VAL A 587 -20.94 13.07 12.38
C VAL A 587 -22.27 13.78 12.04
N PRO A 588 -22.49 15.04 12.49
CA PRO A 588 -23.68 15.82 12.14
C PRO A 588 -23.90 15.92 10.62
N SER A 589 -25.16 16.02 10.18
CA SER A 589 -25.51 16.05 8.75
C SER A 589 -24.80 17.16 7.97
N GLU A 590 -24.53 18.31 8.59
CA GLU A 590 -23.78 19.42 7.97
C GLU A 590 -22.31 19.02 7.72
N ASP A 591 -21.69 18.29 8.67
CA ASP A 591 -20.33 17.79 8.52
C ASP A 591 -20.28 16.67 7.48
N GLN A 592 -21.27 15.76 7.45
CA GLN A 592 -21.38 14.72 6.42
C GLN A 592 -21.47 15.34 5.02
N LYS A 593 -22.30 16.38 4.86
CA LYS A 593 -22.44 17.10 3.59
C LYS A 593 -21.09 17.68 3.15
N TRP A 594 -20.37 18.35 4.06
CA TRP A 594 -19.06 18.91 3.75
C TRP A 594 -18.05 17.82 3.37
N LEU A 595 -18.01 16.69 4.09
CA LEU A 595 -17.13 15.56 3.77
C LEU A 595 -17.40 15.02 2.37
N SER A 596 -18.67 14.78 2.02
CA SER A 596 -19.06 14.30 0.69
C SER A 596 -18.74 15.32 -0.42
N GLU A 597 -18.84 16.61 -0.14
CA GLU A 597 -18.42 17.67 -1.07
C GLU A 597 -16.90 17.65 -1.29
N GLN A 598 -16.10 17.35 -0.25
CA GLN A 598 -14.65 17.21 -0.39
C GLN A 598 -14.25 15.93 -1.12
N GLU A 599 -14.91 14.80 -0.84
CA GLU A 599 -14.72 13.55 -1.60
C GLU A 599 -14.99 13.77 -3.09
N ALA A 600 -16.07 14.47 -3.43
CA ALA A 600 -16.38 14.83 -4.82
C ALA A 600 -15.36 15.83 -5.43
N ARG A 601 -14.89 16.81 -4.64
CA ARG A 601 -13.90 17.81 -5.09
C ARG A 601 -12.55 17.18 -5.44
N PHE A 602 -12.12 16.20 -4.64
CA PHE A 602 -10.84 15.52 -4.76
C PHE A 602 -10.97 14.10 -5.32
N ALA A 603 -12.09 13.79 -5.99
CA ALA A 603 -12.26 12.49 -6.62
C ALA A 603 -11.18 12.28 -7.69
N SER A 604 -10.50 11.15 -7.64
CA SER A 604 -9.59 10.73 -8.71
C SER A 604 -10.38 9.98 -9.77
N ASP A 605 -10.10 10.27 -11.04
CA ASP A 605 -10.78 9.66 -12.20
C ASP A 605 -10.25 8.24 -12.53
N SER A 606 -9.33 7.68 -11.72
CA SER A 606 -8.65 6.42 -12.04
C SER A 606 -8.74 5.39 -10.93
N GLU A 607 -9.19 4.18 -11.28
CA GLU A 607 -8.78 2.97 -10.59
C GLU A 607 -7.30 2.72 -10.94
N GLY A 608 -6.41 2.84 -9.98
CA GLY A 608 -4.97 2.73 -10.15
C GLY A 608 -4.25 3.78 -9.31
N LEU A 609 -2.94 3.79 -9.38
CA LEU A 609 -2.12 4.77 -8.65
C LEU A 609 -2.55 6.18 -9.05
N ALA A 610 -3.23 6.83 -8.13
CA ALA A 610 -3.84 8.13 -8.37
C ALA A 610 -2.76 9.16 -8.69
N THR A 611 -2.77 9.69 -9.91
CA THR A 611 -1.94 10.83 -10.30
C THR A 611 -2.38 12.14 -9.63
N LYS A 612 -3.56 12.14 -9.02
CA LYS A 612 -4.11 13.25 -8.23
C LYS A 612 -4.45 12.77 -6.82
N PRO A 613 -4.09 13.54 -5.79
CA PRO A 613 -4.38 13.17 -4.42
C PRO A 613 -5.91 13.20 -4.18
N ASN A 614 -6.45 12.13 -3.62
CA ASN A 614 -7.84 12.06 -3.20
C ASN A 614 -8.01 12.66 -1.78
N PHE A 615 -9.27 12.81 -1.35
CA PHE A 615 -9.59 13.39 -0.05
C PHE A 615 -9.01 12.59 1.13
N ALA A 616 -8.97 11.25 1.04
CA ALA A 616 -8.40 10.40 2.09
C ALA A 616 -6.90 10.64 2.27
N LEU A 617 -6.15 10.72 1.17
CA LEU A 617 -4.71 11.01 1.17
C LEU A 617 -4.40 12.41 1.72
N ILE A 618 -5.16 13.43 1.29
CA ILE A 618 -4.99 14.81 1.80
C ILE A 618 -5.30 14.86 3.31
N THR A 619 -6.33 14.16 3.76
CA THR A 619 -6.69 14.08 5.19
C THR A 619 -5.61 13.35 5.98
N PHE A 620 -5.07 12.25 5.45
CA PHE A 620 -3.97 11.52 6.06
C PHE A 620 -2.75 12.42 6.27
N GLU A 621 -2.36 13.16 5.25
CA GLU A 621 -1.19 14.03 5.31
C GLU A 621 -1.44 15.26 6.19
N ALA A 622 -2.64 15.84 6.14
CA ALA A 622 -3.04 16.89 7.08
C ALA A 622 -2.88 16.43 8.53
N MET A 623 -3.31 15.20 8.85
CA MET A 623 -3.20 14.65 10.19
C MET A 623 -1.76 14.29 10.58
N ASN A 624 -0.89 13.97 9.64
CA ASN A 624 0.54 13.78 9.90
C ASN A 624 1.21 15.09 10.32
N PHE A 625 0.77 16.23 9.77
CA PHE A 625 1.25 17.55 10.21
C PHE A 625 0.66 18.02 11.53
N MET A 626 -0.41 17.38 12.06
CA MET A 626 -1.02 17.72 13.36
C MET A 626 -0.19 17.16 14.53
N ASP A 627 0.97 17.73 14.75
CA ASP A 627 1.97 17.35 15.75
C ASP A 627 1.82 18.10 17.09
N GLY A 628 0.88 19.02 17.20
CA GLY A 628 0.67 19.91 18.33
C GLY A 628 1.48 21.22 18.25
N HIS A 629 2.29 21.39 17.23
CA HIS A 629 3.19 22.54 17.04
C HIS A 629 2.99 23.24 15.69
N THR A 630 2.56 22.52 14.65
CA THR A 630 2.30 23.06 13.32
C THR A 630 0.93 23.72 13.30
N SER A 631 0.87 25.02 13.02
CA SER A 631 -0.39 25.77 12.96
C SER A 631 -1.23 25.38 11.74
N THR A 632 -2.54 25.66 11.78
CA THR A 632 -3.44 25.38 10.64
C THR A 632 -3.10 26.20 9.39
N VAL A 633 -2.45 27.36 9.54
CA VAL A 633 -1.91 28.15 8.42
C VAL A 633 -0.75 27.40 7.77
N GLU A 634 0.18 26.90 8.58
CA GLU A 634 1.32 26.14 8.06
C GLU A 634 0.88 24.82 7.42
N ILE A 635 -0.08 24.10 8.02
CA ILE A 635 -0.65 22.87 7.44
C ILE A 635 -1.26 23.16 6.06
N SER A 636 -2.03 24.23 5.94
CA SER A 636 -2.63 24.69 4.68
C SER A 636 -1.55 24.93 3.61
N ALA A 637 -0.50 25.69 3.95
CA ALA A 637 0.60 25.98 3.04
C ALA A 637 1.39 24.70 2.63
N LEU A 638 1.63 23.79 3.57
CA LEU A 638 2.33 22.51 3.31
C LEU A 638 1.56 21.63 2.33
N LEU A 639 0.26 21.42 2.59
CA LEU A 639 -0.61 20.62 1.71
C LEU A 639 -0.75 21.24 0.31
N SER A 640 -0.91 22.57 0.25
CA SER A 640 -1.00 23.26 -1.03
C SER A 640 0.28 23.13 -1.85
N ALA A 641 1.45 23.25 -1.21
CA ALA A 641 2.75 23.12 -1.87
C ALA A 641 3.05 21.67 -2.30
N GLU A 642 2.67 20.67 -1.48
CA GLU A 642 2.92 19.27 -1.79
C GLU A 642 2.10 18.76 -2.96
N TYR A 643 0.81 19.07 -2.95
CA TYR A 643 -0.15 18.54 -3.92
C TYR A 643 -0.51 19.50 -5.05
N LEU A 644 0.04 20.72 -5.05
CA LEU A 644 -0.29 21.78 -6.02
C LEU A 644 -1.81 22.07 -6.05
N LEU A 645 -2.42 22.11 -4.87
CA LEU A 645 -3.86 22.32 -4.67
C LEU A 645 -4.11 23.62 -3.90
N ASP A 646 -5.25 24.26 -4.16
CA ASP A 646 -5.75 25.40 -3.37
C ASP A 646 -6.45 24.87 -2.10
N ILE A 647 -5.68 24.71 -1.02
CA ILE A 647 -6.15 24.29 0.31
C ILE A 647 -5.92 25.45 1.28
N ASP A 648 -6.96 26.21 1.59
CA ASP A 648 -6.87 27.36 2.48
C ASP A 648 -6.95 26.98 3.97
N GLN A 649 -6.61 27.92 4.85
CA GLN A 649 -6.70 27.74 6.29
C GLN A 649 -8.13 27.41 6.77
N ALA A 650 -9.16 27.94 6.10
CA ALA A 650 -10.55 27.70 6.49
C ALA A 650 -10.91 26.23 6.29
N TRP A 651 -10.41 25.61 5.21
CA TRP A 651 -10.53 24.17 4.95
C TRP A 651 -9.87 23.35 6.06
N VAL A 652 -8.62 23.65 6.42
CA VAL A 652 -7.90 22.96 7.50
C VAL A 652 -8.61 23.13 8.85
N ASN A 653 -9.07 24.33 9.18
CA ASN A 653 -9.83 24.60 10.41
C ASN A 653 -11.13 23.79 10.44
N ARG A 654 -11.83 23.64 9.29
CA ARG A 654 -13.07 22.84 9.21
C ARG A 654 -12.77 21.36 9.44
N LEU A 655 -11.74 20.81 8.78
CA LEU A 655 -11.29 19.44 8.99
C LEU A 655 -10.93 19.19 10.46
N VAL A 656 -10.09 20.03 11.07
CA VAL A 656 -9.72 19.94 12.49
C VAL A 656 -10.96 19.96 13.38
N SER A 657 -11.96 20.80 13.06
CA SER A 657 -13.20 20.87 13.84
C SER A 657 -14.01 19.56 13.79
N ILE A 658 -14.07 18.91 12.63
CA ILE A 658 -14.75 17.62 12.45
C ILE A 658 -13.99 16.52 13.21
N LEU A 659 -12.68 16.44 13.05
CA LEU A 659 -11.82 15.45 13.71
C LEU A 659 -11.82 15.60 15.24
N ASP A 660 -11.88 16.84 15.76
CA ASP A 660 -11.97 17.12 17.21
C ASP A 660 -13.32 16.62 17.79
N LYS A 661 -14.43 16.84 17.08
CA LYS A 661 -15.74 16.28 17.47
C LYS A 661 -15.73 14.74 17.55
N GLN A 662 -14.94 14.09 16.70
CA GLN A 662 -14.74 12.64 16.70
C GLN A 662 -13.64 12.19 17.69
N LYS A 663 -13.01 13.11 18.43
CA LYS A 663 -11.90 12.85 19.36
C LYS A 663 -10.67 12.21 18.70
N LEU A 664 -10.45 12.49 17.43
CA LEU A 664 -9.30 12.02 16.66
C LEU A 664 -8.13 12.99 16.72
N VAL A 665 -8.41 14.27 17.00
CA VAL A 665 -7.41 15.31 17.27
C VAL A 665 -7.79 16.12 18.51
N ALA A 666 -6.83 16.85 19.08
CA ALA A 666 -7.04 17.92 20.06
C ALA A 666 -6.63 19.25 19.41
N LYS A 667 -7.42 20.31 19.63
CA LYS A 667 -7.14 21.67 19.15
C LYS A 667 -5.99 22.32 19.91
#